data_f033030abf6c560cc0c360ead3486c63
#
_entry.id   f033030abf6c560cc0c360ead3486c63
#
_cell.length_a   1.000
_cell.length_b   1.000
_cell.length_c   1.000
_cell.angle_alpha   90.00
_cell.angle_beta   90.00
_cell.angle_gamma   90.00
#
_symmetry.space_group_name_H-M   'P 1'
#
loop_
_entity.id
_entity.type
_entity.pdbx_description
1 polymer ?
#
loop_
_entity_poly.entity_id
_entity_poly.type
_entity_poly.pdbx_seq_one_letter_code
_entity_poly.pdbx_strand_id
1 'polypeptide(L)'
;MKKSVLFAPFIPACFAVAALCSPIQAYSIELAAPNDEALTSSVISAEDDSIEADGAFEKDSEGSTENAGDITPGDAQTPAMGDDGADTSSPAPAAPVEPSALPSNPQISDLPAADIDEGVYEISNAGSNRVLDVSGGSCNNGANVQQYGQNGTPAQRWRIEKFNGHYLLVNVASGKALDVSGGNGANGTNVQQYVINHTNAQLWDFVARQDGGYFIKSCLGDYVLDISGGSVANGGNAQVYSWNATNAQVWNLVKIAQTIDDGLYRLGSMLNGGQVVDVTGGSLSDSAQTQLYGSNDTLAQYWTFTYNKSTGYYTVRSAVSGKVLDCRGGGVSNGTAVQQYSENGTTAQWWRVVMNADGSVSLISAKSGLALDVPGANSANCSKLQLYSANGTNAQKWMLSVPTVFVRDGLYEIYSRVDGNRLIDVSGGSKADDAKLQVWNRNGTLAQKWSVSVCDDGSVLIKGANSGKYLSQSDGKLMSVKEAAEGSHWIPRVSPMGGLVLVNAASGAVIDLTGGNAAAGTAIQMYANNFTAAQAWRFVAASLIDDGVYVVVNQSSGNRVLDVAGGSSSAGARVQLYTANGTNAQKWYVRSLGNGAYSLTAFVSGKALDVPSANASNGASVQQWDWNGSGAQKWLLRLADGGGIAIYSMLADGSFALMNSDNGLVLGNGGSDSWSFDTTIVSEQPYADANGAQRRLVDIAYSTPTPGANLCSAWISMVFNAAGYGYAYGDACDMFWSYCHDSNRANLKVGMIVAVPSHSHNWAGSRWGHIAIYIGDGKVIENIGRVNVRGLNDWVNYYGTTYTPLWGWYRNIALC
;
A
#
# COMPACT_ATOMS: atom_id res chain seq x y z
N MET A 1 35.17 -63.16 17.29
CA MET A 1 35.41 -62.95 15.85
C MET A 1 34.87 -61.57 15.47
N LYS A 2 35.74 -60.62 15.30
CA LYS A 2 35.45 -59.26 14.94
C LYS A 2 35.21 -59.22 13.43
N LYS A 3 34.11 -58.63 12.95
CA LYS A 3 33.96 -58.17 11.57
C LYS A 3 33.86 -56.63 11.56
N SER A 4 34.94 -56.08 11.03
CA SER A 4 35.04 -54.64 10.68
C SER A 4 34.17 -54.35 9.46
N VAL A 5 33.39 -53.28 9.52
CA VAL A 5 32.73 -52.70 8.36
C VAL A 5 33.37 -51.34 8.08
N LEU A 6 33.96 -51.24 6.88
CA LEU A 6 34.55 -50.02 6.34
C LEU A 6 33.45 -49.01 5.99
N PHE A 7 33.63 -47.78 6.45
CA PHE A 7 32.93 -46.62 5.91
C PHE A 7 33.72 -46.06 4.72
N ALA A 8 33.07 -45.92 3.59
CA ALA A 8 33.52 -45.15 2.44
C ALA A 8 32.90 -43.72 2.51
N PRO A 9 33.65 -42.69 2.16
CA PRO A 9 33.11 -41.33 2.21
C PRO A 9 32.24 -41.01 1.00
N PHE A 10 31.03 -40.51 1.26
CA PHE A 10 30.16 -39.91 0.25
C PHE A 10 30.70 -38.54 -0.15
N ILE A 11 30.94 -38.35 -1.44
CA ILE A 11 31.19 -37.05 -2.09
C ILE A 11 29.83 -36.48 -2.45
N PRO A 12 29.50 -35.22 -2.07
CA PRO A 12 28.28 -34.58 -2.55
C PRO A 12 28.47 -34.11 -3.99
N ALA A 13 27.69 -34.64 -4.90
CA ALA A 13 27.57 -34.15 -6.26
C ALA A 13 26.79 -32.83 -6.26
N CYS A 14 27.46 -31.76 -6.66
CA CYS A 14 26.81 -30.51 -7.01
C CYS A 14 25.94 -30.72 -8.24
N PHE A 15 24.62 -30.73 -8.09
CA PHE A 15 23.69 -30.52 -9.20
C PHE A 15 23.49 -29.02 -9.38
N ALA A 16 24.02 -28.48 -10.47
CA ALA A 16 23.68 -27.18 -10.99
C ALA A 16 22.25 -27.26 -11.54
N VAL A 17 21.30 -26.66 -10.83
CA VAL A 17 19.95 -26.41 -11.36
C VAL A 17 20.05 -25.22 -12.29
N ALA A 18 20.02 -25.47 -13.60
CA ALA A 18 19.83 -24.44 -14.61
C ALA A 18 18.40 -23.88 -14.41
N ALA A 19 18.31 -22.64 -14.01
CA ALA A 19 17.05 -21.90 -14.00
C ALA A 19 16.58 -21.72 -15.44
N LEU A 20 15.56 -22.46 -15.84
CA LEU A 20 14.79 -22.22 -17.05
C LEU A 20 13.89 -21.00 -16.81
N CYS A 21 14.41 -19.81 -17.09
CA CYS A 21 13.60 -18.63 -17.33
C CYS A 21 12.90 -18.79 -18.68
N SER A 22 11.65 -19.22 -18.67
CA SER A 22 10.78 -19.08 -19.83
C SER A 22 10.25 -17.62 -19.84
N PRO A 23 10.32 -16.90 -20.96
CA PRO A 23 9.78 -15.56 -21.06
C PRO A 23 8.24 -15.63 -20.95
N ILE A 24 7.69 -14.81 -20.07
CA ILE A 24 6.25 -14.58 -19.96
C ILE A 24 5.82 -13.92 -21.28
N GLN A 25 5.04 -14.65 -22.09
CA GLN A 25 4.35 -14.06 -23.23
C GLN A 25 3.36 -13.02 -22.70
N ALA A 26 3.61 -11.76 -23.07
CA ALA A 26 2.65 -10.69 -22.89
C ALA A 26 1.47 -10.96 -23.85
N TYR A 27 0.31 -11.32 -23.28
CA TYR A 27 -0.95 -11.29 -24.02
C TYR A 27 -1.42 -9.84 -24.07
N SER A 28 -1.38 -9.26 -25.26
CA SER A 28 -2.07 -8.03 -25.56
C SER A 28 -3.59 -8.31 -25.54
N ILE A 29 -4.28 -7.68 -24.60
CA ILE A 29 -5.75 -7.66 -24.60
C ILE A 29 -6.18 -6.56 -25.56
N GLU A 30 -6.68 -6.94 -26.74
CA GLU A 30 -7.51 -6.06 -27.56
C GLU A 30 -8.83 -5.85 -26.80
N LEU A 31 -9.02 -4.64 -26.29
CA LEU A 31 -10.32 -4.18 -25.81
C LEU A 31 -11.21 -3.92 -27.02
N ALA A 32 -12.17 -4.79 -27.24
CA ALA A 32 -13.27 -4.52 -28.15
C ALA A 32 -14.07 -3.33 -27.62
N ALA A 33 -14.29 -2.34 -28.47
CA ALA A 33 -15.11 -1.18 -28.20
C ALA A 33 -16.57 -1.60 -27.91
N PRO A 34 -17.25 -1.01 -26.92
CA PRO A 34 -18.67 -1.23 -26.73
C PRO A 34 -19.47 -0.45 -27.80
N ASN A 35 -20.44 -1.12 -28.38
CA ASN A 35 -21.41 -0.55 -29.29
C ASN A 35 -22.23 0.55 -28.61
N ASP A 36 -22.38 1.65 -29.34
CA ASP A 36 -23.35 2.70 -29.07
C ASP A 36 -24.78 2.17 -29.11
N GLU A 37 -25.48 2.21 -27.98
CA GLU A 37 -26.94 2.33 -27.97
C GLU A 37 -27.34 3.54 -27.13
N ALA A 38 -28.04 4.42 -27.78
CA ALA A 38 -28.58 5.69 -27.30
C ALA A 38 -29.55 5.50 -26.12
N LEU A 39 -29.34 6.25 -25.04
CA LEU A 39 -30.39 6.55 -24.09
C LEU A 39 -30.51 8.06 -23.90
N THR A 40 -31.70 8.49 -24.18
CA THR A 40 -32.25 9.83 -24.21
C THR A 40 -32.14 10.58 -22.87
N SER A 41 -31.87 11.86 -22.98
CA SER A 41 -31.84 12.91 -21.96
C SER A 41 -33.16 13.05 -21.19
N SER A 42 -33.10 13.21 -19.88
CA SER A 42 -34.07 13.99 -19.14
C SER A 42 -33.32 15.04 -18.30
N VAL A 43 -33.58 16.28 -18.69
CA VAL A 43 -33.17 17.52 -18.03
C VAL A 43 -34.01 17.70 -16.77
N ILE A 44 -33.36 17.90 -15.63
CA ILE A 44 -34.01 18.54 -14.48
C ILE A 44 -33.16 19.74 -14.09
N SER A 45 -33.75 20.92 -14.27
CA SER A 45 -33.29 22.23 -13.79
C SER A 45 -33.36 22.28 -12.26
N ALA A 46 -32.32 22.77 -11.62
CA ALA A 46 -32.42 23.29 -10.26
C ALA A 46 -31.93 24.74 -10.26
N GLU A 47 -32.75 25.56 -9.66
CA GLU A 47 -32.69 26.99 -9.56
C GLU A 47 -31.57 27.51 -8.69
N ASP A 48 -31.16 28.69 -9.06
CA ASP A 48 -30.30 29.68 -8.48
C ASP A 48 -30.80 30.14 -7.08
N ASP A 49 -29.93 30.21 -6.10
CA ASP A 49 -30.13 31.06 -4.94
C ASP A 49 -28.82 31.74 -4.57
N SER A 50 -28.70 32.96 -5.00
CA SER A 50 -27.71 33.94 -4.61
C SER A 50 -27.99 34.47 -3.21
N ILE A 51 -26.98 34.50 -2.34
CA ILE A 51 -26.96 35.42 -1.21
C ILE A 51 -25.58 36.13 -1.19
N GLU A 52 -25.62 37.39 -1.47
CA GLU A 52 -24.56 38.38 -1.21
C GLU A 52 -24.36 38.57 0.30
N ALA A 53 -23.13 38.81 0.72
CA ALA A 53 -22.82 39.66 1.86
C ALA A 53 -21.43 40.28 1.73
N ASP A 54 -21.45 41.55 1.58
CA ASP A 54 -20.43 42.59 1.68
C ASP A 54 -19.48 42.45 2.90
N GLY A 55 -18.28 42.95 2.77
CA GLY A 55 -17.37 43.23 3.85
C GLY A 55 -15.98 43.72 3.38
N ALA A 56 -15.94 44.91 2.84
CA ALA A 56 -14.70 45.63 2.59
C ALA A 56 -14.03 46.05 3.91
N PHE A 57 -12.72 45.97 3.98
CA PHE A 57 -11.90 46.95 4.72
C PHE A 57 -10.57 47.21 4.04
N GLU A 58 -10.22 48.46 4.06
CA GLU A 58 -9.28 49.24 3.31
C GLU A 58 -7.80 49.00 3.61
N LYS A 59 -7.05 49.52 2.64
CA LYS A 59 -5.63 49.87 2.61
C LYS A 59 -5.14 50.58 3.87
N ASP A 60 -3.87 50.43 4.13
CA ASP A 60 -2.98 51.59 4.28
C ASP A 60 -1.56 51.30 3.83
N SER A 61 -1.03 52.25 3.17
CA SER A 61 0.25 52.46 2.52
C SER A 61 1.28 53.06 3.49
N GLU A 62 2.54 53.01 3.06
CA GLU A 62 3.70 53.88 3.26
C GLU A 62 4.90 53.04 3.68
N GLY A 63 6.06 53.02 3.06
CA GLY A 63 6.77 54.08 2.30
C GLY A 63 8.15 54.25 2.91
N SER A 64 9.17 54.17 2.11
CA SER A 64 10.51 54.81 2.15
C SER A 64 11.64 53.83 1.91
N THR A 65 12.27 53.85 0.77
CA THR A 65 13.40 54.63 0.20
C THR A 65 14.78 54.42 0.86
N GLU A 66 15.71 54.20 -0.08
CA GLU A 66 17.18 54.50 -0.03
C GLU A 66 18.07 53.42 0.58
N ASN A 67 19.23 53.03 0.04
CA ASN A 67 20.16 53.69 -0.85
C ASN A 67 21.15 52.72 -1.50
N ALA A 68 21.67 53.11 -2.63
CA ALA A 68 22.69 52.44 -3.43
C ALA A 68 24.08 52.43 -2.76
N GLY A 69 24.87 51.44 -3.11
CA GLY A 69 26.30 51.40 -2.84
C GLY A 69 27.02 50.58 -3.90
N ASP A 70 27.48 51.30 -4.88
CA ASP A 70 28.39 50.93 -5.98
C ASP A 70 29.79 50.65 -5.46
N ILE A 71 30.45 49.54 -5.83
CA ILE A 71 31.92 49.41 -5.88
C ILE A 71 32.31 48.42 -6.97
N THR A 72 32.90 48.92 -8.05
CA THR A 72 33.72 48.21 -9.05
C THR A 72 35.22 48.33 -8.67
N PRO A 73 36.16 47.86 -9.51
CA PRO A 73 36.78 46.50 -9.48
C PRO A 73 38.29 46.59 -9.14
N GLY A 74 38.94 45.52 -8.88
CA GLY A 74 40.38 45.43 -8.63
C GLY A 74 41.01 44.28 -9.36
N ASP A 75 41.93 44.65 -10.24
CA ASP A 75 42.83 43.88 -11.06
C ASP A 75 43.88 43.05 -10.29
N ALA A 76 44.51 42.16 -11.08
CA ALA A 76 45.88 41.64 -11.01
C ALA A 76 46.02 40.20 -10.48
N GLN A 77 46.65 39.31 -11.08
CA GLN A 77 47.88 39.14 -11.84
C GLN A 77 48.21 37.67 -11.94
N THR A 78 48.58 37.23 -13.10
CA THR A 78 49.28 35.97 -13.36
C THR A 78 50.68 35.96 -12.77
N PRO A 79 51.27 34.82 -12.55
CA PRO A 79 52.61 34.57 -13.09
C PRO A 79 52.75 33.30 -13.93
N ALA A 80 53.62 33.42 -14.90
CA ALA A 80 53.99 32.44 -15.87
C ALA A 80 55.23 31.62 -15.41
N MET A 81 55.44 30.56 -16.20
CA MET A 81 56.67 29.83 -16.50
C MET A 81 57.16 28.69 -15.60
N GLY A 82 57.39 27.59 -16.30
CA GLY A 82 58.27 26.47 -15.99
C GLY A 82 58.21 25.46 -17.11
N ASP A 83 59.13 25.65 -18.08
CA ASP A 83 59.46 24.77 -19.20
C ASP A 83 60.29 23.58 -18.70
N ASP A 84 60.03 22.35 -19.25
CA ASP A 84 61.09 21.39 -19.54
C ASP A 84 60.57 20.12 -20.20
N GLY A 85 61.00 19.88 -21.43
CA GLY A 85 61.77 18.73 -21.83
C GLY A 85 61.01 17.64 -22.61
N ALA A 86 61.21 17.67 -23.86
CA ALA A 86 60.89 16.73 -24.96
C ALA A 86 61.13 15.24 -24.63
N ASP A 87 60.29 14.34 -25.19
CA ASP A 87 60.83 13.27 -26.07
C ASP A 87 59.83 12.90 -27.14
N THR A 88 60.38 12.72 -28.35
CA THR A 88 59.73 12.50 -29.63
C THR A 88 59.60 11.02 -29.92
N SER A 89 58.42 10.55 -30.33
CA SER A 89 58.27 9.62 -31.46
C SER A 89 56.82 9.55 -31.93
N SER A 90 56.58 10.21 -33.05
CA SER A 90 55.34 10.16 -33.80
C SER A 90 55.42 9.06 -34.86
N PRO A 91 54.41 8.24 -35.10
CA PRO A 91 54.20 7.57 -36.37
C PRO A 91 53.42 8.48 -37.31
N ALA A 92 53.80 8.47 -38.59
CA ALA A 92 53.36 9.31 -39.66
C ALA A 92 51.83 9.34 -39.83
N PRO A 93 51.23 10.49 -40.22
CA PRO A 93 49.80 10.61 -40.48
C PRO A 93 49.41 9.86 -41.77
N ALA A 94 48.35 9.06 -41.64
CA ALA A 94 47.63 8.54 -42.80
C ALA A 94 47.09 9.72 -43.62
N ALA A 95 47.20 9.62 -44.92
CA ALA A 95 46.72 10.64 -45.86
C ALA A 95 45.26 11.03 -45.60
N PRO A 96 44.90 12.33 -45.70
CA PRO A 96 43.52 12.76 -45.55
C PRO A 96 42.69 12.14 -46.68
N VAL A 97 41.63 11.44 -46.27
CA VAL A 97 40.55 11.11 -47.20
C VAL A 97 39.85 12.46 -47.46
N GLU A 98 39.96 12.97 -48.64
CA GLU A 98 39.24 14.17 -49.07
C GLU A 98 37.73 13.94 -48.83
N PRO A 99 37.03 14.86 -48.12
CA PRO A 99 35.60 14.80 -48.08
C PRO A 99 35.08 14.99 -49.50
N SER A 100 34.27 14.07 -49.98
CA SER A 100 33.54 14.23 -51.24
C SER A 100 32.83 15.57 -51.22
N ALA A 101 33.24 16.49 -52.10
CA ALA A 101 32.66 17.83 -52.18
C ALA A 101 31.16 17.72 -52.40
N LEU A 102 30.37 18.30 -51.49
CA LEU A 102 28.96 18.52 -51.70
C LEU A 102 28.75 19.34 -52.98
N PRO A 103 27.70 19.08 -53.76
CA PRO A 103 27.39 19.85 -54.97
C PRO A 103 27.33 21.36 -54.62
N SER A 104 27.63 22.21 -55.56
CA SER A 104 27.78 23.67 -55.40
C SER A 104 26.49 24.38 -54.96
N ASN A 105 25.37 23.65 -54.81
CA ASN A 105 24.13 24.10 -54.22
C ASN A 105 23.36 22.88 -53.68
N PRO A 106 23.76 22.31 -52.54
CA PRO A 106 23.13 21.11 -51.98
C PRO A 106 21.68 21.36 -51.65
N GLN A 107 20.82 20.42 -52.05
CA GLN A 107 19.43 20.35 -51.63
C GLN A 107 19.27 19.34 -50.52
N ILE A 108 18.29 19.49 -49.66
CA ILE A 108 18.02 18.54 -48.57
C ILE A 108 17.75 17.13 -49.08
N SER A 109 17.24 17.01 -50.31
CA SER A 109 17.02 15.73 -51.03
C SER A 109 18.30 15.00 -51.39
N ASP A 110 19.44 15.68 -51.42
CA ASP A 110 20.76 15.06 -51.68
C ASP A 110 21.36 14.34 -50.47
N LEU A 111 20.75 14.56 -49.29
CA LEU A 111 21.16 13.92 -48.03
C LEU A 111 20.46 12.56 -47.85
N PRO A 112 21.09 11.59 -47.16
CA PRO A 112 20.51 10.28 -46.97
C PRO A 112 19.28 10.34 -46.05
N ALA A 113 18.19 9.72 -46.50
CA ALA A 113 17.04 9.47 -45.64
C ALA A 113 17.44 8.54 -44.49
N ALA A 114 16.91 8.82 -43.30
CA ALA A 114 17.11 8.01 -42.11
C ALA A 114 15.90 7.15 -41.82
N ASP A 115 16.11 5.89 -41.50
CA ASP A 115 15.08 5.02 -40.96
C ASP A 115 15.13 5.07 -39.45
N ILE A 116 14.05 5.59 -38.86
CA ILE A 116 13.92 5.73 -37.41
C ILE A 116 13.02 4.63 -36.86
N ASP A 117 13.48 3.91 -35.85
CA ASP A 117 12.67 2.94 -35.16
C ASP A 117 11.45 3.60 -34.52
N GLU A 118 10.31 2.92 -34.53
CA GLU A 118 9.15 3.34 -33.77
C GLU A 118 9.45 3.32 -32.25
N GLY A 119 8.85 4.25 -31.52
CA GLY A 119 9.06 4.38 -30.10
C GLY A 119 8.83 5.78 -29.57
N VAL A 120 9.07 5.97 -28.27
CA VAL A 120 8.98 7.27 -27.62
C VAL A 120 10.39 7.88 -27.57
N TYR A 121 10.45 9.15 -27.92
CA TYR A 121 11.71 9.91 -27.99
C TYR A 121 11.60 11.26 -27.26
N GLU A 122 12.70 11.70 -26.68
CA GLU A 122 12.98 13.12 -26.45
C GLU A 122 13.75 13.64 -27.66
N ILE A 123 13.30 14.77 -28.20
CA ILE A 123 13.85 15.37 -29.42
C ILE A 123 14.47 16.71 -29.02
N SER A 124 15.78 16.83 -29.05
CA SER A 124 16.47 18.06 -28.64
C SER A 124 17.08 18.81 -29.81
N ASN A 125 16.98 20.15 -29.80
CA ASN A 125 17.61 21.02 -30.79
C ASN A 125 19.13 21.13 -30.54
N ALA A 126 19.93 20.90 -31.54
CA ALA A 126 21.40 20.89 -31.43
C ALA A 126 21.99 22.29 -31.11
N GLY A 127 21.30 23.37 -31.51
CA GLY A 127 21.77 24.73 -31.27
C GLY A 127 21.57 25.20 -29.81
N SER A 128 20.57 24.65 -29.13
CA SER A 128 20.16 25.12 -27.80
C SER A 128 20.22 24.06 -26.69
N ASN A 129 20.33 22.76 -27.05
CA ASN A 129 20.16 21.62 -26.16
C ASN A 129 18.78 21.59 -25.42
N ARG A 130 17.78 22.29 -25.96
CA ARG A 130 16.43 22.29 -25.44
C ARG A 130 15.59 21.28 -26.19
N VAL A 131 14.60 20.72 -25.52
CA VAL A 131 13.73 19.69 -26.07
C VAL A 131 12.48 20.27 -26.71
N LEU A 132 11.98 19.62 -27.75
CA LEU A 132 10.73 19.93 -28.42
C LEU A 132 9.57 19.71 -27.44
N ASP A 133 8.77 20.73 -27.20
CA ASP A 133 7.83 20.85 -26.08
C ASP A 133 6.50 21.44 -26.54
N VAL A 134 5.39 20.90 -26.05
CA VAL A 134 4.08 21.53 -26.22
C VAL A 134 3.89 22.56 -25.12
N SER A 135 3.74 23.83 -25.51
CA SER A 135 3.65 24.95 -24.60
C SER A 135 2.59 24.75 -23.51
N GLY A 136 3.05 24.88 -22.24
CA GLY A 136 2.20 24.69 -21.05
C GLY A 136 1.65 23.29 -20.87
N GLY A 137 2.15 22.29 -21.60
CA GLY A 137 1.62 20.92 -21.57
C GLY A 137 0.16 20.83 -22.03
N SER A 138 -0.27 21.77 -22.86
CA SER A 138 -1.67 21.88 -23.36
C SER A 138 -2.07 20.61 -24.12
N CYS A 139 -3.31 20.15 -23.94
CA CYS A 139 -3.90 19.06 -24.73
C CYS A 139 -4.85 19.58 -25.82
N ASN A 140 -4.91 20.90 -26.09
CA ASN A 140 -5.82 21.49 -27.07
C ASN A 140 -5.26 21.39 -28.50
N ASN A 141 -6.16 21.35 -29.51
CA ASN A 141 -5.78 21.56 -30.90
C ASN A 141 -5.24 22.99 -31.09
N GLY A 142 -4.22 23.13 -31.91
CA GLY A 142 -3.59 24.42 -32.17
C GLY A 142 -2.65 24.89 -31.07
N ALA A 143 -2.39 24.07 -30.04
CA ALA A 143 -1.43 24.44 -29.03
C ALA A 143 -0.02 24.51 -29.64
N ASN A 144 0.69 25.60 -29.29
CA ASN A 144 1.99 25.89 -29.85
C ASN A 144 3.06 24.86 -29.48
N VAL A 145 3.90 24.51 -30.44
CA VAL A 145 5.12 23.73 -30.19
C VAL A 145 6.30 24.68 -30.14
N GLN A 146 7.15 24.48 -29.16
CA GLN A 146 8.31 25.32 -28.83
C GLN A 146 9.50 24.45 -28.44
N GLN A 147 10.63 25.04 -28.19
CA GLN A 147 11.71 24.41 -27.43
C GLN A 147 11.66 24.86 -25.97
N TYR A 148 11.97 23.94 -25.05
CA TYR A 148 12.01 24.25 -23.63
C TYR A 148 13.09 23.44 -22.88
N GLY A 149 13.56 23.92 -21.73
CA GLY A 149 14.46 23.15 -20.89
C GLY A 149 13.87 21.80 -20.54
N GLN A 150 14.69 20.74 -20.57
CA GLN A 150 14.27 19.39 -20.26
C GLN A 150 13.67 19.33 -18.84
N ASN A 151 12.43 18.92 -18.71
CA ASN A 151 11.72 18.77 -17.43
C ASN A 151 11.11 17.36 -17.23
N GLY A 152 11.26 16.48 -18.24
CA GLY A 152 10.86 15.07 -18.18
C GLY A 152 9.35 14.84 -18.18
N THR A 153 8.54 15.84 -18.54
CA THR A 153 7.09 15.73 -18.65
C THR A 153 6.65 15.10 -19.97
N PRO A 154 5.44 14.55 -20.07
CA PRO A 154 4.92 13.98 -21.31
C PRO A 154 4.78 15.00 -22.46
N ALA A 155 4.70 16.32 -22.15
CA ALA A 155 4.70 17.38 -23.15
C ALA A 155 5.97 17.43 -23.99
N GLN A 156 7.08 16.88 -23.46
CA GLN A 156 8.40 16.81 -24.11
C GLN A 156 8.70 15.45 -24.72
N ARG A 157 7.75 14.52 -24.69
CA ARG A 157 7.91 13.19 -25.26
C ARG A 157 7.06 13.03 -26.51
N TRP A 158 7.68 12.49 -27.55
CA TRP A 158 7.09 12.32 -28.85
C TRP A 158 7.19 10.86 -29.27
N ARG A 159 6.04 10.24 -29.54
CA ARG A 159 5.98 8.90 -30.11
C ARG A 159 6.14 9.01 -31.62
N ILE A 160 7.19 8.43 -32.16
CA ILE A 160 7.44 8.34 -33.60
C ILE A 160 6.80 7.06 -34.10
N GLU A 161 5.92 7.18 -35.06
CA GLU A 161 5.18 6.11 -35.70
C GLU A 161 5.39 6.17 -37.23
N LYS A 162 5.60 5.02 -37.88
CA LYS A 162 5.69 4.92 -39.33
C LYS A 162 4.29 4.95 -39.95
N PHE A 163 4.10 5.77 -40.97
CA PHE A 163 2.84 5.90 -41.66
C PHE A 163 3.06 6.17 -43.18
N ASN A 164 2.66 5.24 -44.05
CA ASN A 164 2.74 5.35 -45.51
C ASN A 164 4.12 5.78 -46.05
N GLY A 165 5.20 5.28 -45.46
CA GLY A 165 6.58 5.63 -45.86
C GLY A 165 7.12 6.91 -45.24
N HIS A 166 6.34 7.58 -44.41
CA HIS A 166 6.67 8.77 -43.64
C HIS A 166 6.54 8.52 -42.14
N TYR A 167 6.67 9.53 -41.31
CA TYR A 167 6.55 9.47 -39.87
C TYR A 167 5.49 10.43 -39.34
N LEU A 168 4.73 9.96 -38.35
CA LEU A 168 3.95 10.79 -37.45
C LEU A 168 4.72 10.98 -36.15
N LEU A 169 4.79 12.20 -35.65
CA LEU A 169 5.33 12.54 -34.35
C LEU A 169 4.18 12.89 -33.41
N VAL A 170 3.81 11.96 -32.54
CA VAL A 170 2.63 12.09 -31.67
C VAL A 170 3.05 12.47 -30.26
N ASN A 171 2.55 13.60 -29.75
CA ASN A 171 2.85 14.04 -28.40
C ASN A 171 2.23 13.09 -27.35
N VAL A 172 3.03 12.63 -26.38
CA VAL A 172 2.59 11.64 -25.38
C VAL A 172 1.54 12.21 -24.40
N ALA A 173 1.59 13.52 -24.09
CA ALA A 173 0.63 14.15 -23.18
C ALA A 173 -0.78 14.24 -23.78
N SER A 174 -0.86 14.57 -25.07
CA SER A 174 -2.12 14.94 -25.72
C SER A 174 -2.64 13.89 -26.70
N GLY A 175 -1.77 12.95 -27.16
CA GLY A 175 -2.10 12.04 -28.26
C GLY A 175 -2.29 12.73 -29.61
N LYS A 176 -1.80 13.99 -29.79
CA LYS A 176 -1.94 14.78 -31.02
C LYS A 176 -0.66 14.77 -31.83
N ALA A 177 -0.79 14.90 -33.14
CA ALA A 177 0.35 14.96 -34.07
C ALA A 177 1.03 16.33 -34.05
N LEU A 178 2.35 16.34 -34.29
CA LEU A 178 3.11 17.51 -34.68
C LEU A 178 2.60 17.96 -36.04
N ASP A 179 2.18 19.21 -36.16
CA ASP A 179 1.34 19.71 -37.25
C ASP A 179 1.80 21.10 -37.73
N VAL A 180 1.95 21.26 -39.03
CA VAL A 180 2.20 22.57 -39.63
C VAL A 180 0.88 23.33 -39.76
N SER A 181 0.76 24.42 -39.08
CA SER A 181 -0.48 25.19 -38.94
C SER A 181 -1.09 25.55 -40.29
N GLY A 182 -2.37 25.13 -40.46
CA GLY A 182 -3.11 25.34 -41.71
C GLY A 182 -2.58 24.58 -42.92
N GLY A 183 -1.58 23.68 -42.77
CA GLY A 183 -0.95 22.97 -43.88
C GLY A 183 -0.20 23.90 -44.83
N ASN A 184 0.27 25.04 -44.35
CA ASN A 184 0.91 26.07 -45.16
C ASN A 184 2.43 25.83 -45.23
N GLY A 185 2.92 25.32 -46.35
CA GLY A 185 4.35 25.16 -46.66
C GLY A 185 4.99 26.52 -47.01
N ALA A 186 5.25 27.33 -46.03
CA ALA A 186 5.94 28.61 -46.21
C ALA A 186 6.91 28.90 -45.06
N ASN A 187 7.99 29.63 -45.35
CA ASN A 187 8.97 30.03 -44.31
C ASN A 187 8.29 30.77 -43.15
N GLY A 188 8.56 30.33 -41.93
CA GLY A 188 8.04 30.89 -40.70
C GLY A 188 6.62 30.39 -40.32
N THR A 189 6.07 29.43 -41.06
CA THR A 189 4.79 28.85 -40.65
C THR A 189 4.94 28.10 -39.34
N ASN A 190 4.05 28.42 -38.42
CA ASN A 190 4.07 27.89 -37.07
C ASN A 190 3.86 26.37 -37.04
N VAL A 191 4.56 25.69 -36.16
CA VAL A 191 4.32 24.29 -35.83
C VAL A 191 3.53 24.24 -34.52
N GLN A 192 2.45 23.45 -34.54
CA GLN A 192 1.49 23.25 -33.47
C GLN A 192 1.28 21.76 -33.23
N GLN A 193 0.46 21.41 -32.26
CA GLN A 193 -0.13 20.06 -32.21
C GLN A 193 -1.59 20.10 -32.68
N TYR A 194 -2.02 19.07 -33.36
CA TYR A 194 -3.40 18.96 -33.87
C TYR A 194 -3.88 17.50 -33.85
N VAL A 195 -5.23 17.29 -33.77
CA VAL A 195 -5.79 15.93 -33.86
C VAL A 195 -5.24 15.24 -35.11
N ILE A 196 -4.88 13.94 -34.96
CA ILE A 196 -4.33 13.15 -36.06
C ILE A 196 -5.35 13.08 -37.20
N ASN A 197 -4.97 13.55 -38.40
CA ASN A 197 -5.77 13.58 -39.61
C ASN A 197 -5.01 13.04 -40.82
N HIS A 198 -3.74 12.65 -40.64
CA HIS A 198 -2.87 12.05 -41.64
C HIS A 198 -2.65 12.91 -42.91
N THR A 199 -2.83 14.21 -42.82
CA THR A 199 -2.48 15.12 -43.93
C THR A 199 -0.98 15.36 -44.00
N ASN A 200 -0.47 15.84 -45.17
CA ASN A 200 0.95 16.17 -45.31
C ASN A 200 1.44 17.19 -44.27
N ALA A 201 0.56 17.97 -43.65
CA ALA A 201 0.89 18.85 -42.56
C ALA A 201 1.41 18.14 -41.29
N GLN A 202 1.09 16.85 -41.16
CA GLN A 202 1.45 16.01 -40.01
C GLN A 202 2.48 14.94 -40.33
N LEU A 203 2.88 14.85 -41.62
CA LEU A 203 3.83 13.85 -42.07
C LEU A 203 5.22 14.46 -42.17
N TRP A 204 6.20 13.70 -41.69
CA TRP A 204 7.57 14.12 -41.58
C TRP A 204 8.52 13.02 -42.04
N ASP A 205 9.69 13.43 -42.61
CA ASP A 205 10.77 12.54 -42.94
C ASP A 205 12.03 12.90 -42.14
N PHE A 206 12.85 11.93 -41.82
CA PHE A 206 14.12 12.16 -41.18
C PHE A 206 15.23 12.07 -42.19
N VAL A 207 16.14 13.04 -42.18
CA VAL A 207 17.32 13.11 -43.03
C VAL A 207 18.55 13.15 -42.15
N ALA A 208 19.43 12.13 -42.31
CA ALA A 208 20.58 12.00 -41.42
C ALA A 208 21.68 13.00 -41.80
N ARG A 209 22.37 13.55 -40.78
CA ARG A 209 23.62 14.30 -40.97
C ARG A 209 24.84 13.38 -40.85
N GLN A 210 25.90 13.71 -41.56
CA GLN A 210 27.16 12.97 -41.50
C GLN A 210 27.88 13.14 -40.14
N ASP A 211 27.71 14.28 -39.50
CA ASP A 211 28.29 14.65 -38.20
C ASP A 211 27.38 14.39 -37.01
N GLY A 212 26.26 13.69 -37.23
CA GLY A 212 25.26 13.32 -36.21
C GLY A 212 24.06 14.24 -36.22
N GLY A 213 22.95 13.72 -35.60
CA GLY A 213 21.64 14.38 -35.61
C GLY A 213 20.88 14.23 -36.93
N TYR A 214 19.73 14.89 -36.97
CA TYR A 214 18.76 14.77 -38.05
C TYR A 214 18.17 16.12 -38.41
N PHE A 215 17.84 16.28 -39.71
CA PHE A 215 16.84 17.25 -40.14
C PHE A 215 15.49 16.55 -40.17
N ILE A 216 14.44 17.19 -39.64
CA ILE A 216 13.06 16.67 -39.66
C ILE A 216 12.34 17.44 -40.76
N LYS A 217 12.19 16.80 -41.94
CA LYS A 217 11.62 17.40 -43.13
C LYS A 217 10.12 17.25 -43.18
N SER A 218 9.39 18.32 -43.45
CA SER A 218 7.94 18.30 -43.67
C SER A 218 7.58 17.73 -45.03
N CYS A 219 6.53 16.95 -45.12
CA CYS A 219 5.97 16.45 -46.40
C CYS A 219 5.22 17.53 -47.19
N LEU A 220 5.21 18.80 -46.75
CA LEU A 220 4.65 19.95 -47.49
C LEU A 220 5.63 20.55 -48.52
N GLY A 221 6.85 20.06 -48.62
CA GLY A 221 7.89 20.54 -49.54
C GLY A 221 9.27 20.52 -48.89
N ASP A 222 10.18 21.37 -49.38
CA ASP A 222 11.57 21.42 -48.90
C ASP A 222 11.74 22.29 -47.67
N TYR A 223 10.82 22.12 -46.71
CA TYR A 223 10.86 22.78 -45.39
C TYR A 223 11.27 21.78 -44.33
N VAL A 224 12.01 22.25 -43.34
CA VAL A 224 12.41 21.46 -42.17
C VAL A 224 11.90 22.10 -40.85
N LEU A 225 11.77 21.31 -39.82
CA LEU A 225 11.47 21.77 -38.46
C LEU A 225 12.64 22.65 -37.99
N ASP A 226 12.34 23.86 -37.60
CA ASP A 226 13.26 24.95 -37.32
C ASP A 226 12.90 25.68 -36.04
N ILE A 227 13.88 26.14 -35.29
CA ILE A 227 13.64 27.06 -34.17
C ILE A 227 13.80 28.51 -34.67
N SER A 228 12.71 29.25 -34.64
CA SER A 228 12.60 30.59 -35.14
C SER A 228 13.73 31.51 -34.64
N GLY A 229 14.44 32.14 -35.61
CA GLY A 229 15.57 33.00 -35.33
C GLY A 229 16.77 32.31 -34.64
N GLY A 230 16.83 31.00 -34.63
CA GLY A 230 17.89 30.26 -33.93
C GLY A 230 17.91 30.53 -32.41
N SER A 231 16.76 30.83 -31.83
CA SER A 231 16.64 31.13 -30.39
C SER A 231 17.23 30.03 -29.54
N VAL A 232 17.96 30.37 -28.48
CA VAL A 232 18.47 29.44 -27.46
C VAL A 232 17.70 29.55 -26.15
N ALA A 233 16.64 30.38 -26.10
CA ALA A 233 15.83 30.58 -24.90
C ALA A 233 14.70 29.54 -24.77
N ASN A 234 14.18 29.34 -23.54
CA ASN A 234 12.92 28.67 -23.30
C ASN A 234 11.79 29.42 -24.02
N GLY A 235 10.85 28.69 -24.62
CA GLY A 235 9.76 29.27 -25.39
C GLY A 235 10.14 29.65 -26.83
N GLY A 236 11.35 29.34 -27.29
CA GLY A 236 11.73 29.50 -28.72
C GLY A 236 10.75 28.75 -29.62
N ASN A 237 10.09 29.45 -30.53
CA ASN A 237 9.00 28.93 -31.34
C ASN A 237 9.50 27.91 -32.36
N ALA A 238 8.81 26.79 -32.47
CA ALA A 238 9.00 25.84 -33.55
C ALA A 238 8.22 26.26 -34.80
N GLN A 239 8.85 26.26 -35.95
CA GLN A 239 8.29 26.61 -37.25
C GLN A 239 8.77 25.66 -38.33
N VAL A 240 8.22 25.72 -39.51
CA VAL A 240 8.89 25.18 -40.72
C VAL A 240 9.61 26.31 -41.45
N TYR A 241 10.80 26.01 -41.93
CA TYR A 241 11.64 26.94 -42.69
C TYR A 241 12.44 26.20 -43.78
N SER A 242 12.78 26.92 -44.90
CA SER A 242 13.64 26.38 -45.92
C SER A 242 14.94 25.88 -45.31
N TRP A 243 15.43 24.72 -45.77
CA TRP A 243 16.66 24.15 -45.29
C TRP A 243 17.84 25.10 -45.48
N ASN A 244 18.58 25.39 -44.42
CA ASN A 244 19.75 26.25 -44.42
C ASN A 244 20.92 25.66 -43.63
N ALA A 245 20.82 24.41 -43.20
CA ALA A 245 21.81 23.62 -42.50
C ALA A 245 22.31 24.22 -41.16
N THR A 246 21.63 25.24 -40.58
CA THR A 246 21.97 25.79 -39.27
C THR A 246 21.60 24.85 -38.12
N ASN A 247 22.25 25.01 -36.98
CA ASN A 247 21.91 24.21 -35.79
C ASN A 247 20.47 24.43 -35.27
N ALA A 248 19.80 25.53 -35.67
CA ALA A 248 18.38 25.74 -35.41
C ALA A 248 17.48 24.64 -36.03
N GLN A 249 17.97 24.00 -37.08
CA GLN A 249 17.27 22.95 -37.85
C GLN A 249 17.73 21.53 -37.53
N VAL A 250 18.70 21.37 -36.64
CA VAL A 250 19.30 20.07 -36.32
C VAL A 250 18.70 19.53 -35.01
N TRP A 251 18.29 18.28 -35.07
CA TRP A 251 17.61 17.61 -33.96
C TRP A 251 18.32 16.32 -33.58
N ASN A 252 18.51 16.11 -32.27
CA ASN A 252 19.02 14.87 -31.71
C ASN A 252 17.84 14.07 -31.16
N LEU A 253 17.82 12.76 -31.39
CA LEU A 253 16.79 11.84 -30.95
C LEU A 253 17.34 10.95 -29.84
N VAL A 254 16.71 10.98 -28.68
CA VAL A 254 17.03 10.07 -27.58
C VAL A 254 15.82 9.16 -27.35
N LYS A 255 15.97 7.90 -27.74
CA LYS A 255 14.91 6.89 -27.53
C LYS A 255 14.74 6.60 -26.04
N ILE A 256 13.52 6.70 -25.57
CA ILE A 256 13.19 6.38 -24.17
C ILE A 256 13.09 4.86 -24.05
N ALA A 257 14.04 4.28 -23.31
CA ALA A 257 14.06 2.85 -23.04
C ALA A 257 13.42 2.51 -21.70
N GLN A 258 12.98 1.26 -21.56
CA GLN A 258 12.59 0.67 -20.29
C GLN A 258 13.83 0.62 -19.37
N THR A 259 13.70 1.17 -18.15
CA THR A 259 14.82 1.29 -17.20
C THR A 259 14.95 0.06 -16.30
N ILE A 260 13.81 -0.51 -15.88
CA ILE A 260 13.72 -1.72 -15.07
C ILE A 260 12.70 -2.66 -15.69
N ASP A 261 12.85 -3.96 -15.52
CA ASP A 261 11.88 -4.94 -15.98
C ASP A 261 10.51 -4.77 -15.30
N ASP A 262 9.46 -5.16 -16.02
CA ASP A 262 8.13 -5.27 -15.42
C ASP A 262 8.16 -6.34 -14.33
N GLY A 263 7.56 -6.04 -13.18
CA GLY A 263 7.61 -6.99 -12.08
C GLY A 263 7.15 -6.43 -10.75
N LEU A 264 7.19 -7.29 -9.75
CA LEU A 264 6.87 -6.96 -8.37
C LEU A 264 8.14 -6.59 -7.62
N TYR A 265 8.12 -5.44 -6.98
CA TYR A 265 9.24 -4.91 -6.22
C TYR A 265 8.83 -4.37 -4.86
N ARG A 266 9.80 -4.35 -3.96
CA ARG A 266 9.78 -3.57 -2.74
C ARG A 266 10.74 -2.40 -2.90
N LEU A 267 10.33 -1.20 -2.48
CA LEU A 267 11.11 0.03 -2.57
C LEU A 267 11.69 0.34 -1.20
N GLY A 268 12.95 -0.03 -0.98
CA GLY A 268 13.70 0.28 0.24
C GLY A 268 14.25 1.70 0.20
N SER A 269 14.04 2.47 1.26
CA SER A 269 14.59 3.83 1.39
C SER A 269 16.12 3.78 1.56
N MET A 270 16.82 4.67 0.86
CA MET A 270 18.27 4.84 1.01
C MET A 270 18.66 5.69 2.24
N LEU A 271 17.70 6.19 3.01
CA LEU A 271 17.95 6.94 4.25
C LEU A 271 18.48 6.03 5.36
N ASN A 272 17.81 4.89 5.57
CA ASN A 272 18.20 3.88 6.56
C ASN A 272 17.83 2.50 6.02
N GLY A 273 18.69 1.52 6.21
CA GLY A 273 18.39 0.15 5.83
C GLY A 273 17.24 -0.42 6.66
N GLY A 274 16.10 -0.71 6.03
CA GLY A 274 14.98 -1.40 6.66
C GLY A 274 13.62 -0.72 6.52
N GLN A 275 13.54 0.59 6.26
CA GLN A 275 12.26 1.22 5.91
C GLN A 275 11.99 1.06 4.41
N VAL A 276 10.70 0.88 4.10
CA VAL A 276 10.22 0.68 2.75
C VAL A 276 8.98 1.54 2.49
N VAL A 277 8.66 1.75 1.22
CA VAL A 277 7.40 2.40 0.81
C VAL A 277 6.23 1.50 1.14
N ASP A 278 5.29 2.02 1.91
CA ASP A 278 4.17 1.30 2.51
C ASP A 278 2.86 2.04 2.31
N VAL A 279 1.77 1.31 2.08
CA VAL A 279 0.42 1.87 2.10
C VAL A 279 -0.06 1.93 3.54
N THR A 280 -0.32 3.13 4.06
CA THR A 280 -0.76 3.34 5.44
C THR A 280 -1.86 2.37 5.87
N GLY A 281 -1.56 1.56 6.91
CA GLY A 281 -2.49 0.59 7.47
C GLY A 281 -2.92 -0.53 6.51
N GLY A 282 -2.19 -0.76 5.40
CA GLY A 282 -2.60 -1.71 4.37
C GLY A 282 -3.98 -1.40 3.78
N SER A 283 -4.34 -0.11 3.73
CA SER A 283 -5.66 0.38 3.28
C SER A 283 -5.99 -0.08 1.87
N LEU A 284 -7.26 -0.39 1.64
CA LEU A 284 -7.81 -0.71 0.32
C LEU A 284 -8.50 0.48 -0.34
N SER A 285 -8.62 1.60 0.37
CA SER A 285 -9.38 2.77 -0.06
C SER A 285 -8.56 3.68 -0.97
N ASP A 286 -9.26 4.43 -1.82
CA ASP A 286 -8.68 5.57 -2.52
C ASP A 286 -8.18 6.61 -1.52
N SER A 287 -7.19 7.36 -1.95
CA SER A 287 -6.57 8.45 -1.17
C SER A 287 -5.82 8.00 0.09
N ALA A 288 -5.60 6.68 0.29
CA ALA A 288 -4.69 6.24 1.34
C ALA A 288 -3.26 6.69 1.00
N GLN A 289 -2.68 7.48 1.90
CA GLN A 289 -1.36 8.06 1.69
C GLN A 289 -0.27 7.02 1.84
N THR A 290 0.76 7.10 1.03
CA THR A 290 1.98 6.29 1.19
C THR A 290 2.87 6.85 2.28
N GLN A 291 3.65 5.99 2.89
CA GLN A 291 4.54 6.31 4.01
C GLN A 291 5.82 5.48 3.97
N LEU A 292 6.80 5.83 4.78
CA LEU A 292 7.86 4.91 5.20
C LEU A 292 7.36 4.05 6.36
N TYR A 293 7.70 2.77 6.33
CA TYR A 293 7.48 1.85 7.43
C TYR A 293 8.57 0.78 7.48
N GLY A 294 8.87 0.23 8.67
CA GLY A 294 9.77 -0.90 8.80
C GLY A 294 9.30 -2.08 7.95
N SER A 295 10.23 -2.78 7.30
CA SER A 295 9.89 -3.95 6.49
C SER A 295 9.20 -5.01 7.35
N ASN A 296 7.99 -5.41 6.96
CA ASN A 296 7.17 -6.43 7.62
C ASN A 296 6.64 -7.49 6.65
N ASP A 297 7.07 -7.44 5.38
CA ASP A 297 6.74 -8.36 4.30
C ASP A 297 5.24 -8.53 4.03
N THR A 298 4.45 -7.51 4.35
CA THR A 298 3.03 -7.47 3.96
C THR A 298 2.86 -6.96 2.54
N LEU A 299 1.74 -7.29 1.89
CA LEU A 299 1.41 -6.79 0.55
C LEU A 299 1.30 -5.26 0.46
N ALA A 300 1.14 -4.55 1.60
CA ALA A 300 1.15 -3.09 1.66
C ALA A 300 2.50 -2.48 1.23
N GLN A 301 3.56 -3.29 1.24
CA GLN A 301 4.94 -2.88 0.94
C GLN A 301 5.44 -3.34 -0.43
N TYR A 302 4.57 -3.99 -1.21
CA TYR A 302 4.93 -4.51 -2.52
C TYR A 302 4.21 -3.74 -3.63
N TRP A 303 4.96 -3.48 -4.73
CA TRP A 303 4.52 -2.62 -5.83
C TRP A 303 4.83 -3.28 -7.16
N THR A 304 3.83 -3.47 -8.01
CA THR A 304 4.01 -3.96 -9.38
C THR A 304 4.31 -2.78 -10.30
N PHE A 305 5.45 -2.82 -10.94
CA PHE A 305 5.83 -1.87 -11.99
C PHE A 305 5.45 -2.44 -13.34
N THR A 306 4.78 -1.65 -14.15
CA THR A 306 4.43 -1.99 -15.54
C THR A 306 4.83 -0.84 -16.45
N TYR A 307 5.70 -1.12 -17.41
CA TYR A 307 6.17 -0.15 -18.38
C TYR A 307 5.20 -0.04 -19.56
N ASN A 308 4.76 1.17 -19.84
CA ASN A 308 3.95 1.46 -21.00
C ASN A 308 4.82 1.95 -22.16
N LYS A 309 5.04 1.09 -23.15
CA LYS A 309 5.87 1.38 -24.33
C LYS A 309 5.36 2.57 -25.16
N SER A 310 4.05 2.85 -25.13
CA SER A 310 3.44 3.96 -25.86
C SER A 310 3.64 5.31 -25.21
N THR A 311 3.93 5.34 -23.91
CA THR A 311 4.11 6.59 -23.16
C THR A 311 5.55 6.77 -22.64
N GLY A 312 6.30 5.67 -22.50
CA GLY A 312 7.64 5.70 -21.91
C GLY A 312 7.64 5.87 -20.38
N TYR A 313 6.52 5.60 -19.71
CA TYR A 313 6.38 5.70 -18.26
C TYR A 313 5.94 4.39 -17.64
N TYR A 314 6.09 4.29 -16.33
CA TYR A 314 5.60 3.18 -15.53
C TYR A 314 4.30 3.55 -14.83
N THR A 315 3.42 2.56 -14.71
CA THR A 315 2.38 2.51 -13.69
C THR A 315 2.90 1.69 -12.53
N VAL A 316 2.79 2.21 -11.30
CA VAL A 316 3.27 1.56 -10.07
C VAL A 316 2.06 1.17 -9.23
N ARG A 317 1.74 -0.13 -9.19
CA ARG A 317 0.51 -0.67 -8.61
C ARG A 317 0.76 -1.33 -7.27
N SER A 318 -0.01 -0.96 -6.25
CA SER A 318 0.03 -1.57 -4.91
C SER A 318 -0.49 -3.00 -4.92
N ALA A 319 0.31 -3.94 -4.41
CA ALA A 319 -0.06 -5.35 -4.31
C ALA A 319 -1.20 -5.61 -3.30
N VAL A 320 -1.37 -4.76 -2.28
CA VAL A 320 -2.45 -4.94 -1.30
C VAL A 320 -3.81 -4.53 -1.84
N SER A 321 -3.88 -3.48 -2.66
CA SER A 321 -5.15 -2.87 -3.07
C SER A 321 -5.47 -2.98 -4.56
N GLY A 322 -4.46 -3.21 -5.42
CA GLY A 322 -4.59 -3.11 -6.87
C GLY A 322 -4.67 -1.67 -7.39
N LYS A 323 -4.62 -0.66 -6.51
CA LYS A 323 -4.61 0.77 -6.87
C LYS A 323 -3.21 1.24 -7.24
N VAL A 324 -3.12 2.36 -7.94
CA VAL A 324 -1.83 2.87 -8.44
C VAL A 324 -1.30 4.02 -7.60
N LEU A 325 0.01 4.17 -7.59
CA LEU A 325 0.71 5.29 -6.96
C LEU A 325 0.34 6.59 -7.68
N ASP A 326 -0.14 7.57 -6.92
CA ASP A 326 -0.86 8.74 -7.45
C ASP A 326 -0.43 10.02 -6.74
N CYS A 327 -0.22 11.09 -7.52
CA CYS A 327 -0.01 12.42 -6.99
C CYS A 327 -1.37 13.04 -6.61
N ARG A 328 -1.64 13.20 -5.31
CA ARG A 328 -2.94 13.66 -4.79
C ARG A 328 -3.46 14.89 -5.52
N GLY A 329 -4.69 14.75 -6.08
CA GLY A 329 -5.33 15.82 -6.83
C GLY A 329 -4.58 16.26 -8.10
N GLY A 330 -3.61 15.46 -8.55
CA GLY A 330 -2.73 15.82 -9.67
C GLY A 330 -1.85 17.04 -9.37
N GLY A 331 -1.50 17.26 -8.10
CA GLY A 331 -0.66 18.38 -7.66
C GLY A 331 0.72 18.37 -8.32
N VAL A 332 1.26 19.58 -8.53
CA VAL A 332 2.55 19.80 -9.24
C VAL A 332 3.56 20.58 -8.41
N SER A 333 3.27 20.78 -7.13
CA SER A 333 4.11 21.57 -6.23
C SER A 333 4.85 20.69 -5.22
N ASN A 334 5.98 21.17 -4.73
CA ASN A 334 6.67 20.58 -3.59
C ASN A 334 5.71 20.43 -2.40
N GLY A 335 5.76 19.29 -1.72
CA GLY A 335 4.84 18.97 -0.63
C GLY A 335 3.53 18.30 -1.07
N THR A 336 3.30 18.12 -2.40
CA THR A 336 2.14 17.34 -2.85
C THR A 336 2.21 15.93 -2.29
N ALA A 337 1.18 15.50 -1.57
CA ALA A 337 1.13 14.17 -0.98
C ALA A 337 1.07 13.07 -2.07
N VAL A 338 1.76 11.97 -1.85
CA VAL A 338 1.69 10.78 -2.69
C VAL A 338 0.81 9.73 -1.99
N GLN A 339 -0.12 9.17 -2.74
CA GLN A 339 -1.16 8.28 -2.26
C GLN A 339 -1.33 7.07 -3.19
N GLN A 340 -2.18 6.12 -2.81
CA GLN A 340 -2.76 5.20 -3.79
C GLN A 340 -4.13 5.70 -4.24
N TYR A 341 -4.47 5.47 -5.50
CA TYR A 341 -5.77 5.83 -6.06
C TYR A 341 -6.19 4.84 -7.17
N SER A 342 -7.49 4.72 -7.41
CA SER A 342 -8.00 3.93 -8.53
C SER A 342 -7.39 4.43 -9.83
N GLU A 343 -6.98 3.51 -10.70
CA GLU A 343 -6.36 3.85 -11.99
C GLU A 343 -7.35 4.64 -12.86
N ASN A 344 -6.91 5.78 -13.36
CA ASN A 344 -7.73 6.70 -14.16
C ASN A 344 -7.01 7.20 -15.44
N GLY A 345 -5.83 6.64 -15.73
CA GLY A 345 -5.06 6.92 -16.94
C GLY A 345 -4.45 8.32 -17.04
N THR A 346 -4.52 9.13 -15.97
CA THR A 346 -3.95 10.48 -15.98
C THR A 346 -2.44 10.47 -15.70
N THR A 347 -1.75 11.51 -16.14
CA THR A 347 -0.31 11.69 -15.91
C THR A 347 0.08 11.81 -14.43
N ALA A 348 -0.89 12.02 -13.52
CA ALA A 348 -0.68 11.99 -12.07
C ALA A 348 -0.29 10.60 -11.55
N GLN A 349 -0.56 9.57 -12.35
CA GLN A 349 -0.33 8.15 -12.03
C GLN A 349 0.84 7.54 -12.82
N TRP A 350 1.52 8.34 -13.64
CA TRP A 350 2.63 7.90 -14.45
C TRP A 350 3.96 8.32 -13.84
N TRP A 351 4.91 7.39 -13.82
CA TRP A 351 6.20 7.58 -13.18
C TRP A 351 7.35 7.26 -14.14
N ARG A 352 8.33 8.14 -14.20
CA ARG A 352 9.62 7.84 -14.84
C ARG A 352 10.55 7.26 -13.78
N VAL A 353 11.11 6.11 -14.06
CA VAL A 353 12.16 5.48 -13.25
C VAL A 353 13.51 5.95 -13.77
N VAL A 354 14.34 6.49 -12.91
CA VAL A 354 15.69 6.95 -13.22
C VAL A 354 16.67 6.14 -12.39
N MET A 355 17.60 5.46 -13.06
CA MET A 355 18.69 4.73 -12.41
C MET A 355 19.73 5.71 -11.88
N ASN A 356 20.08 5.59 -10.61
CA ASN A 356 21.15 6.34 -9.99
C ASN A 356 22.49 5.58 -10.09
N ALA A 357 23.61 6.29 -9.97
CA ALA A 357 24.95 5.69 -10.05
C ALA A 357 25.25 4.64 -8.96
N ASP A 358 24.51 4.68 -7.84
CA ASP A 358 24.63 3.75 -6.70
C ASP A 358 23.73 2.49 -6.85
N GLY A 359 23.07 2.31 -8.01
CA GLY A 359 22.18 1.19 -8.28
C GLY A 359 20.75 1.35 -7.71
N SER A 360 20.49 2.43 -6.98
CA SER A 360 19.13 2.79 -6.57
C SER A 360 18.37 3.44 -7.73
N VAL A 361 17.06 3.61 -7.56
CA VAL A 361 16.21 4.34 -8.52
C VAL A 361 15.58 5.57 -7.87
N SER A 362 15.28 6.56 -8.70
CA SER A 362 14.40 7.68 -8.35
C SER A 362 13.11 7.58 -9.17
N LEU A 363 11.96 7.79 -8.52
CA LEU A 363 10.65 7.83 -9.19
C LEU A 363 10.26 9.29 -9.40
N ILE A 364 10.14 9.69 -10.67
CA ILE A 364 9.83 11.05 -11.08
C ILE A 364 8.41 11.10 -11.63
N SER A 365 7.57 11.96 -11.06
CA SER A 365 6.20 12.17 -11.53
C SER A 365 6.20 12.67 -12.98
N ALA A 366 5.47 11.99 -13.86
CA ALA A 366 5.30 12.43 -15.25
C ALA A 366 4.60 13.80 -15.34
N LYS A 367 3.70 14.10 -14.40
CA LYS A 367 2.93 15.33 -14.43
C LYS A 367 3.72 16.57 -14.06
N SER A 368 4.64 16.45 -13.11
CA SER A 368 5.34 17.61 -12.53
C SER A 368 6.84 17.63 -12.73
N GLY A 369 7.46 16.49 -13.05
CA GLY A 369 8.92 16.33 -13.03
C GLY A 369 9.53 16.28 -11.62
N LEU A 370 8.70 16.27 -10.56
CA LEU A 370 9.14 16.18 -9.17
C LEU A 370 9.40 14.73 -8.77
N ALA A 371 10.31 14.51 -7.83
CA ALA A 371 10.66 13.18 -7.32
C ALA A 371 9.77 12.74 -6.17
N LEU A 372 9.54 11.43 -6.04
CA LEU A 372 9.01 10.79 -4.84
C LEU A 372 10.03 10.99 -3.71
N ASP A 373 9.59 11.59 -2.61
CA ASP A 373 10.47 12.15 -1.58
C ASP A 373 9.98 11.85 -0.16
N VAL A 374 10.94 11.69 0.73
CA VAL A 374 10.69 11.61 2.18
C VAL A 374 10.87 13.00 2.79
N PRO A 375 9.81 13.65 3.30
CA PRO A 375 9.87 15.00 3.84
C PRO A 375 10.94 15.16 4.91
N GLY A 376 11.84 16.16 4.73
CA GLY A 376 12.91 16.44 5.68
C GLY A 376 13.87 15.27 5.92
N ALA A 377 13.94 14.30 5.00
CA ALA A 377 14.72 13.07 5.17
C ALA A 377 14.38 12.30 6.48
N ASN A 378 13.14 12.41 6.96
CA ASN A 378 12.70 11.77 8.20
C ASN A 378 12.47 10.26 8.00
N SER A 379 13.42 9.44 8.43
CA SER A 379 13.38 7.98 8.33
C SER A 379 12.49 7.28 9.36
N ALA A 380 11.75 8.00 10.20
CA ALA A 380 10.85 7.39 11.18
C ALA A 380 9.68 6.65 10.50
N ASN A 381 9.19 5.60 11.15
CA ASN A 381 7.96 4.93 10.73
C ASN A 381 6.79 5.93 10.64
N CYS A 382 5.90 5.71 9.69
CA CYS A 382 4.76 6.57 9.40
C CYS A 382 5.09 7.93 8.77
N SER A 383 6.35 8.21 8.39
CA SER A 383 6.72 9.41 7.62
C SER A 383 6.01 9.37 6.26
N LYS A 384 5.12 10.33 6.02
CA LYS A 384 4.28 10.38 4.82
C LYS A 384 5.10 10.86 3.62
N LEU A 385 4.92 10.21 2.46
CA LEU A 385 5.65 10.56 1.26
C LEU A 385 5.01 11.74 0.51
N GLN A 386 5.86 12.47 -0.18
CA GLN A 386 5.49 13.66 -0.95
C GLN A 386 6.17 13.69 -2.32
N LEU A 387 5.81 14.66 -3.14
CA LEU A 387 6.60 15.12 -4.28
C LEU A 387 7.51 16.25 -3.84
N TYR A 388 8.75 16.26 -4.31
CA TYR A 388 9.69 17.36 -4.09
C TYR A 388 10.64 17.52 -5.30
N SER A 389 11.17 18.73 -5.47
CA SER A 389 12.17 19.00 -6.51
C SER A 389 13.30 17.99 -6.47
N ALA A 390 13.64 17.39 -7.60
CA ALA A 390 14.71 16.40 -7.69
C ALA A 390 16.05 17.02 -7.26
N ASN A 391 16.63 16.52 -6.17
CA ASN A 391 17.85 17.03 -5.56
C ASN A 391 18.95 15.97 -5.39
N GLY A 392 18.66 14.71 -5.81
CA GLY A 392 19.61 13.59 -5.78
C GLY A 392 20.00 13.09 -4.38
N THR A 393 19.31 13.54 -3.32
CA THR A 393 19.58 13.07 -1.95
C THR A 393 18.99 11.69 -1.70
N ASN A 394 19.43 11.01 -0.63
CA ASN A 394 18.93 9.69 -0.25
C ASN A 394 17.44 9.69 0.12
N ALA A 395 16.83 10.86 0.41
CA ALA A 395 15.39 11.00 0.61
C ALA A 395 14.56 10.71 -0.66
N GLN A 396 15.21 10.71 -1.84
CA GLN A 396 14.58 10.50 -3.14
C GLN A 396 15.09 9.25 -3.86
N LYS A 397 15.85 8.41 -3.14
CA LYS A 397 16.46 7.20 -3.70
C LYS A 397 15.88 5.96 -3.07
N TRP A 398 15.60 4.99 -3.93
CA TRP A 398 14.90 3.76 -3.56
C TRP A 398 15.67 2.54 -4.09
N MET A 399 16.04 1.62 -3.20
CA MET A 399 16.61 0.33 -3.59
C MET A 399 15.48 -0.63 -3.93
N LEU A 400 15.49 -1.16 -5.14
CA LEU A 400 14.52 -2.17 -5.56
C LEU A 400 14.99 -3.55 -5.14
N SER A 401 14.08 -4.34 -4.56
CA SER A 401 14.30 -5.75 -4.29
C SER A 401 13.07 -6.56 -4.71
N VAL A 402 13.31 -7.73 -5.32
CA VAL A 402 12.23 -8.64 -5.71
C VAL A 402 11.80 -9.45 -4.50
N PRO A 403 10.52 -9.38 -4.06
CA PRO A 403 10.04 -10.19 -2.96
C PRO A 403 9.90 -11.65 -3.39
N THR A 404 10.34 -12.56 -2.52
CA THR A 404 10.28 -14.01 -2.73
C THR A 404 9.20 -14.68 -1.90
N VAL A 405 8.70 -14.03 -0.86
CA VAL A 405 7.70 -14.55 0.06
C VAL A 405 6.49 -13.63 0.07
N PHE A 406 5.29 -14.16 -0.19
CA PHE A 406 4.02 -13.42 -0.22
C PHE A 406 3.13 -13.73 0.98
N VAL A 407 3.29 -14.89 1.58
CA VAL A 407 2.61 -15.33 2.79
C VAL A 407 3.63 -16.09 3.62
N ARG A 408 3.61 -15.91 4.93
CA ARG A 408 4.46 -16.62 5.89
C ARG A 408 3.65 -17.66 6.63
N ASP A 409 4.35 -18.55 7.33
CA ASP A 409 3.72 -19.45 8.30
C ASP A 409 2.92 -18.64 9.31
N GLY A 410 1.69 -19.08 9.57
CA GLY A 410 0.83 -18.36 10.50
C GLY A 410 -0.64 -18.71 10.37
N LEU A 411 -1.43 -18.06 11.20
CA LEU A 411 -2.89 -18.15 11.19
C LEU A 411 -3.46 -16.90 10.50
N TYR A 412 -4.42 -17.12 9.60
CA TYR A 412 -5.00 -16.07 8.77
C TYR A 412 -6.52 -16.16 8.69
N GLU A 413 -7.15 -15.02 8.55
CA GLU A 413 -8.45 -14.82 7.94
C GLU A 413 -8.25 -14.45 6.47
N ILE A 414 -8.95 -15.11 5.53
CA ILE A 414 -8.76 -14.94 4.09
C ILE A 414 -10.00 -14.26 3.50
N TYR A 415 -9.88 -12.98 3.19
CA TYR A 415 -10.98 -12.13 2.71
C TYR A 415 -11.06 -12.10 1.19
N SER A 416 -12.29 -12.11 0.65
CA SER A 416 -12.56 -11.87 -0.76
C SER A 416 -12.26 -10.41 -1.15
N ARG A 417 -11.76 -10.21 -2.35
CA ARG A 417 -11.53 -8.87 -2.92
C ARG A 417 -12.76 -8.29 -3.64
N VAL A 418 -13.85 -9.05 -3.77
CA VAL A 418 -15.08 -8.57 -4.39
C VAL A 418 -15.73 -7.45 -3.56
N ASP A 419 -15.83 -7.62 -2.22
CA ASP A 419 -16.38 -6.59 -1.33
C ASP A 419 -15.48 -6.25 -0.11
N GLY A 420 -14.46 -7.08 0.13
CA GLY A 420 -13.50 -6.88 1.23
C GLY A 420 -14.02 -7.22 2.64
N ASN A 421 -15.31 -7.54 2.81
CA ASN A 421 -15.96 -7.81 4.09
C ASN A 421 -16.31 -9.28 4.30
N ARG A 422 -16.25 -10.08 3.24
CA ARG A 422 -16.51 -11.52 3.27
C ARG A 422 -15.22 -12.30 3.30
N LEU A 423 -15.20 -13.35 4.08
CA LEU A 423 -14.01 -14.22 4.19
C LEU A 423 -14.39 -15.67 3.95
N ILE A 424 -13.38 -16.49 3.63
CA ILE A 424 -13.53 -17.93 3.42
C ILE A 424 -13.96 -18.57 4.73
N ASP A 425 -15.06 -19.33 4.66
CA ASP A 425 -15.77 -19.91 5.78
C ASP A 425 -16.12 -21.38 5.49
N VAL A 426 -15.94 -22.24 6.46
CA VAL A 426 -16.47 -23.61 6.40
C VAL A 426 -17.91 -23.61 6.87
N SER A 427 -18.85 -23.87 5.96
CA SER A 427 -20.28 -23.80 6.22
C SER A 427 -20.69 -24.57 7.47
N GLY A 428 -21.34 -23.90 8.43
CA GLY A 428 -21.78 -24.49 9.71
C GLY A 428 -20.64 -25.00 10.59
N GLY A 429 -19.39 -24.60 10.34
CA GLY A 429 -18.22 -25.12 11.08
C GLY A 429 -18.04 -26.62 10.91
N SER A 430 -18.47 -27.21 9.79
CA SER A 430 -18.40 -28.64 9.53
C SER A 430 -16.95 -29.16 9.57
N LYS A 431 -16.75 -30.34 10.18
CA LYS A 431 -15.48 -31.07 10.16
C LYS A 431 -15.45 -32.20 9.16
N ALA A 432 -16.48 -32.33 8.31
CA ALA A 432 -16.55 -33.38 7.28
C ALA A 432 -15.52 -33.18 6.16
N ASP A 433 -15.14 -34.23 5.43
CA ASP A 433 -14.13 -34.14 4.37
C ASP A 433 -14.58 -33.30 3.15
N ASP A 434 -15.87 -33.31 2.87
CA ASP A 434 -16.51 -32.58 1.77
C ASP A 434 -17.27 -31.33 2.23
N ALA A 435 -16.90 -30.78 3.39
CA ALA A 435 -17.54 -29.59 3.94
C ALA A 435 -17.53 -28.46 2.91
N LYS A 436 -18.73 -27.86 2.68
CA LYS A 436 -18.89 -26.74 1.76
C LYS A 436 -18.06 -25.54 2.22
N LEU A 437 -17.25 -25.01 1.31
CA LEU A 437 -16.57 -23.72 1.47
C LEU A 437 -17.42 -22.61 0.86
N GLN A 438 -17.52 -21.52 1.56
CA GLN A 438 -18.35 -20.39 1.18
C GLN A 438 -17.67 -19.07 1.60
N VAL A 439 -18.21 -17.93 1.16
CA VAL A 439 -17.90 -16.66 1.81
C VAL A 439 -18.98 -16.33 2.83
N TRP A 440 -18.57 -15.80 3.98
CA TRP A 440 -19.48 -15.43 5.07
C TRP A 440 -19.04 -14.14 5.76
N ASN A 441 -19.94 -13.53 6.55
CA ASN A 441 -19.58 -12.43 7.44
C ASN A 441 -18.57 -12.90 8.48
N ARG A 442 -17.63 -12.03 8.87
CA ARG A 442 -16.73 -12.31 9.98
C ARG A 442 -17.55 -12.58 11.27
N ASN A 443 -17.28 -13.70 11.90
CA ASN A 443 -17.91 -14.12 13.16
C ASN A 443 -16.90 -14.59 14.21
N GLY A 444 -15.59 -14.51 13.90
CA GLY A 444 -14.49 -14.82 14.83
C GLY A 444 -14.28 -16.31 15.13
N THR A 445 -15.10 -17.21 14.54
CA THR A 445 -14.98 -18.64 14.78
C THR A 445 -13.80 -19.30 14.06
N LEU A 446 -13.38 -20.49 14.54
CA LEU A 446 -12.31 -21.25 13.89
C LEU A 446 -12.67 -21.71 12.48
N ALA A 447 -13.96 -21.74 12.10
CA ALA A 447 -14.40 -22.06 10.75
C ALA A 447 -13.92 -21.04 9.69
N GLN A 448 -13.48 -19.86 10.13
CA GLN A 448 -13.00 -18.75 9.30
C GLN A 448 -11.48 -18.52 9.42
N LYS A 449 -10.78 -19.34 10.18
CA LYS A 449 -9.34 -19.21 10.44
C LYS A 449 -8.58 -20.35 9.78
N TRP A 450 -7.47 -20.00 9.14
CA TRP A 450 -6.68 -20.89 8.28
C TRP A 450 -5.22 -20.84 8.67
N SER A 451 -4.65 -21.99 9.05
CA SER A 451 -3.21 -22.11 9.27
C SER A 451 -2.52 -22.31 7.92
N VAL A 452 -1.54 -21.47 7.64
CA VAL A 452 -0.72 -21.54 6.43
C VAL A 452 0.67 -22.02 6.81
N SER A 453 1.20 -22.95 6.05
CA SER A 453 2.59 -23.42 6.14
C SER A 453 3.24 -23.29 4.77
N VAL A 454 4.41 -22.65 4.72
CA VAL A 454 5.19 -22.47 3.49
C VAL A 454 6.07 -23.69 3.27
N CYS A 455 6.04 -24.22 2.05
CA CYS A 455 6.85 -25.33 1.63
C CYS A 455 8.18 -24.85 1.01
N ASP A 456 9.19 -25.74 0.95
CA ASP A 456 10.52 -25.44 0.40
C ASP A 456 10.49 -25.03 -1.08
N ASP A 457 9.47 -25.43 -1.84
CA ASP A 457 9.23 -25.06 -3.24
C ASP A 457 8.52 -23.71 -3.42
N GLY A 458 8.22 -23.02 -2.32
CA GLY A 458 7.48 -21.75 -2.31
C GLY A 458 5.96 -21.89 -2.45
N SER A 459 5.43 -23.11 -2.55
CA SER A 459 4.00 -23.36 -2.40
C SER A 459 3.58 -23.24 -0.94
N VAL A 460 2.28 -23.15 -0.69
CA VAL A 460 1.72 -23.12 0.67
C VAL A 460 0.69 -24.23 0.85
N LEU A 461 0.68 -24.81 2.04
CA LEU A 461 -0.39 -25.66 2.54
C LEU A 461 -1.33 -24.80 3.39
N ILE A 462 -2.63 -24.92 3.18
CA ILE A 462 -3.67 -24.16 3.89
C ILE A 462 -4.55 -25.15 4.66
N LYS A 463 -4.57 -25.02 5.99
CA LYS A 463 -5.25 -25.97 6.89
C LYS A 463 -6.34 -25.26 7.68
N GLY A 464 -7.56 -25.74 7.63
CA GLY A 464 -8.68 -25.17 8.40
C GLY A 464 -8.48 -25.34 9.90
N ALA A 465 -8.50 -24.25 10.67
CA ALA A 465 -8.30 -24.26 12.11
C ALA A 465 -9.40 -25.04 12.86
N ASN A 466 -10.61 -25.04 12.33
CA ASN A 466 -11.75 -25.79 12.90
C ASN A 466 -11.64 -27.29 12.78
N SER A 467 -11.17 -27.77 11.62
CA SER A 467 -11.20 -29.21 11.27
C SER A 467 -9.84 -29.89 11.31
N GLY A 468 -8.74 -29.11 11.28
CA GLY A 468 -7.40 -29.63 11.09
C GLY A 468 -7.16 -30.24 9.71
N LYS A 469 -8.02 -29.98 8.70
CA LYS A 469 -7.95 -30.53 7.35
C LYS A 469 -7.36 -29.53 6.37
N TYR A 470 -6.64 -30.04 5.37
CA TYR A 470 -6.01 -29.26 4.32
C TYR A 470 -7.02 -28.88 3.24
N LEU A 471 -6.98 -27.64 2.81
CA LEU A 471 -7.62 -27.19 1.59
C LEU A 471 -6.96 -27.87 0.40
N SER A 472 -7.72 -28.57 -0.40
CA SER A 472 -7.22 -29.36 -1.53
C SER A 472 -8.17 -29.32 -2.71
N GLN A 473 -7.70 -29.75 -3.86
CA GLN A 473 -8.56 -29.98 -5.02
C GLN A 473 -8.37 -31.39 -5.56
N SER A 474 -9.45 -32.01 -6.04
CA SER A 474 -9.44 -33.22 -6.85
C SER A 474 -10.56 -33.13 -7.88
N ASP A 475 -10.30 -33.60 -9.11
CA ASP A 475 -11.25 -33.61 -10.22
C ASP A 475 -11.96 -32.25 -10.47
N GLY A 476 -11.20 -31.18 -10.29
CA GLY A 476 -11.72 -29.80 -10.46
C GLY A 476 -12.64 -29.32 -9.34
N LYS A 477 -12.75 -30.05 -8.23
CA LYS A 477 -13.54 -29.67 -7.06
C LYS A 477 -12.65 -29.26 -5.90
N LEU A 478 -13.01 -28.19 -5.22
CA LEU A 478 -12.39 -27.78 -3.98
C LEU A 478 -12.94 -28.59 -2.81
N MET A 479 -12.07 -29.12 -1.97
CA MET A 479 -12.41 -29.99 -0.86
C MET A 479 -11.47 -29.82 0.34
N SER A 480 -11.81 -30.46 1.47
CA SER A 480 -10.93 -30.59 2.62
C SER A 480 -10.46 -32.05 2.76
N VAL A 481 -9.17 -32.25 2.99
CA VAL A 481 -8.59 -33.57 3.15
C VAL A 481 -7.78 -33.70 4.45
N LYS A 482 -7.77 -34.87 5.07
CA LYS A 482 -7.09 -35.10 6.34
C LYS A 482 -5.57 -35.04 6.21
N GLU A 483 -5.02 -35.61 5.16
CA GLU A 483 -3.59 -35.61 4.87
C GLU A 483 -3.32 -34.73 3.65
N ALA A 484 -2.18 -34.05 3.65
CA ALA A 484 -1.79 -33.25 2.50
C ALA A 484 -1.51 -34.17 1.29
N ALA A 485 -2.03 -33.77 0.13
CA ALA A 485 -1.87 -34.45 -1.14
C ALA A 485 -1.34 -33.49 -2.19
N GLU A 486 -1.03 -33.96 -3.39
CA GLU A 486 -0.55 -33.09 -4.49
C GLU A 486 -1.51 -31.93 -4.76
N GLY A 487 -2.82 -32.14 -4.73
CA GLY A 487 -3.85 -31.11 -4.88
C GLY A 487 -3.97 -30.14 -3.69
N SER A 488 -3.19 -30.32 -2.61
CA SER A 488 -3.20 -29.43 -1.44
C SER A 488 -2.18 -28.30 -1.52
N HIS A 489 -1.31 -28.31 -2.52
CA HIS A 489 -0.27 -27.30 -2.72
C HIS A 489 -0.80 -26.12 -3.53
N TRP A 490 -0.66 -24.90 -2.98
CA TRP A 490 -1.13 -23.65 -3.56
C TRP A 490 0.04 -22.71 -3.80
N ILE A 491 0.15 -22.17 -5.01
CA ILE A 491 1.15 -21.17 -5.37
C ILE A 491 0.51 -19.79 -5.26
N PRO A 492 0.87 -18.97 -4.26
CA PRO A 492 0.37 -17.59 -4.16
C PRO A 492 0.99 -16.72 -5.25
N ARG A 493 0.16 -15.92 -5.92
CA ARG A 493 0.55 -14.91 -6.92
C ARG A 493 -0.14 -13.60 -6.62
N VAL A 494 0.55 -12.49 -6.80
CA VAL A 494 -0.06 -11.16 -6.63
C VAL A 494 -1.11 -10.94 -7.74
N SER A 495 -2.32 -10.56 -7.32
CA SER A 495 -3.41 -10.23 -8.21
C SER A 495 -3.33 -8.79 -8.70
N PRO A 496 -3.61 -8.49 -9.97
CA PRO A 496 -3.77 -7.10 -10.43
C PRO A 496 -4.94 -6.38 -9.74
N MET A 497 -5.91 -7.14 -9.17
CA MET A 497 -7.01 -6.59 -8.37
C MET A 497 -6.60 -6.32 -6.91
N GLY A 498 -5.32 -6.52 -6.55
CA GLY A 498 -4.81 -6.51 -5.18
C GLY A 498 -5.08 -7.81 -4.44
N GLY A 499 -4.25 -8.12 -3.44
CA GLY A 499 -4.28 -9.40 -2.76
C GLY A 499 -3.58 -10.52 -3.56
N LEU A 500 -3.92 -11.76 -3.26
CA LEU A 500 -3.29 -12.95 -3.83
C LEU A 500 -4.30 -13.79 -4.60
N VAL A 501 -3.87 -14.36 -5.72
CA VAL A 501 -4.51 -15.50 -6.38
C VAL A 501 -3.83 -16.77 -5.85
N LEU A 502 -4.62 -17.77 -5.46
CA LEU A 502 -4.13 -19.07 -5.05
C LEU A 502 -4.25 -20.04 -6.22
N VAL A 503 -3.12 -20.28 -6.87
CA VAL A 503 -3.04 -21.23 -8.01
C VAL A 503 -2.74 -22.61 -7.48
N ASN A 504 -3.57 -23.59 -7.79
CA ASN A 504 -3.30 -24.97 -7.43
C ASN A 504 -2.10 -25.51 -8.22
N ALA A 505 -1.09 -26.05 -7.53
CA ALA A 505 0.14 -26.47 -8.14
C ALA A 505 -0.05 -27.61 -9.15
N ALA A 506 -0.99 -28.54 -8.88
CA ALA A 506 -1.23 -29.71 -9.73
C ALA A 506 -2.05 -29.38 -10.98
N SER A 507 -3.09 -28.54 -10.85
CA SER A 507 -4.06 -28.31 -11.95
C SER A 507 -3.89 -26.96 -12.66
N GLY A 508 -3.19 -25.99 -12.05
CA GLY A 508 -3.12 -24.63 -12.55
C GLY A 508 -4.42 -23.81 -12.38
N ALA A 509 -5.50 -24.43 -11.93
CA ALA A 509 -6.75 -23.75 -11.62
C ALA A 509 -6.63 -22.92 -10.34
N VAL A 510 -7.53 -21.98 -10.14
CA VAL A 510 -7.50 -21.04 -8.99
C VAL A 510 -8.75 -21.13 -8.14
N ILE A 511 -8.65 -20.72 -6.88
CA ILE A 511 -9.78 -20.56 -5.98
C ILE A 511 -10.59 -19.33 -6.42
N ASP A 512 -11.88 -19.51 -6.65
CA ASP A 512 -12.78 -18.54 -7.27
C ASP A 512 -14.10 -18.43 -6.48
N LEU A 513 -14.57 -17.21 -6.30
CA LEU A 513 -15.89 -16.94 -5.75
C LEU A 513 -16.94 -17.05 -6.86
N THR A 514 -17.81 -18.05 -6.76
CA THR A 514 -18.80 -18.37 -7.79
C THR A 514 -19.57 -17.15 -8.29
N GLY A 515 -19.45 -16.86 -9.58
CA GLY A 515 -20.12 -15.73 -10.24
C GLY A 515 -19.70 -14.34 -9.72
N GLY A 516 -18.61 -14.25 -8.95
CA GLY A 516 -18.20 -12.99 -8.33
C GLY A 516 -19.23 -12.44 -7.33
N ASN A 517 -20.10 -13.28 -6.79
CA ASN A 517 -21.19 -12.87 -5.90
C ASN A 517 -20.74 -12.85 -4.46
N ALA A 518 -20.66 -11.67 -3.84
CA ALA A 518 -20.24 -11.47 -2.44
C ALA A 518 -21.35 -11.73 -1.41
N ALA A 519 -22.52 -12.24 -1.78
CA ALA A 519 -23.57 -12.60 -0.81
C ALA A 519 -23.09 -13.69 0.14
N ALA A 520 -23.43 -13.57 1.44
CA ALA A 520 -23.10 -14.57 2.44
C ALA A 520 -23.69 -15.94 2.05
N GLY A 521 -22.89 -17.01 2.15
CA GLY A 521 -23.26 -18.37 1.73
C GLY A 521 -22.95 -18.71 0.28
N THR A 522 -22.41 -17.75 -0.51
CA THR A 522 -21.93 -18.03 -1.87
C THR A 522 -20.76 -19.03 -1.83
N ALA A 523 -20.85 -20.06 -2.65
CA ALA A 523 -19.85 -21.11 -2.70
C ALA A 523 -18.53 -20.62 -3.31
N ILE A 524 -17.46 -21.24 -2.85
CA ILE A 524 -16.12 -21.10 -3.44
C ILE A 524 -15.87 -22.34 -4.29
N GLN A 525 -15.25 -22.17 -5.45
CA GLN A 525 -15.04 -23.18 -6.46
C GLN A 525 -13.60 -23.14 -7.01
N MET A 526 -13.25 -24.14 -7.83
CA MET A 526 -12.09 -24.11 -8.71
C MET A 526 -12.49 -23.52 -10.06
N TYR A 527 -11.68 -22.65 -10.62
CA TYR A 527 -11.94 -22.05 -11.95
C TYR A 527 -10.63 -21.76 -12.69
N ALA A 528 -10.71 -21.56 -14.01
CA ALA A 528 -9.57 -21.06 -14.77
C ALA A 528 -9.25 -19.62 -14.35
N ASN A 529 -7.95 -19.27 -14.32
CA ASN A 529 -7.53 -17.92 -13.96
C ASN A 529 -8.04 -16.91 -15.02
N ASN A 530 -8.85 -15.96 -14.57
CA ASN A 530 -9.41 -14.88 -15.41
C ASN A 530 -9.08 -13.48 -14.88
N PHE A 531 -8.21 -13.39 -13.87
CA PHE A 531 -7.69 -12.15 -13.27
C PHE A 531 -8.77 -11.21 -12.67
N THR A 532 -9.95 -11.71 -12.36
CA THR A 532 -11.02 -10.93 -11.74
C THR A 532 -10.87 -10.84 -10.21
N ALA A 533 -11.60 -9.91 -9.59
CA ALA A 533 -11.67 -9.80 -8.13
C ALA A 533 -12.23 -11.06 -7.44
N ALA A 534 -13.02 -11.89 -8.16
CA ALA A 534 -13.56 -13.15 -7.67
C ALA A 534 -12.47 -14.18 -7.31
N GLN A 535 -11.29 -14.04 -7.90
CA GLN A 535 -10.13 -14.91 -7.73
C GLN A 535 -9.05 -14.30 -6.85
N ALA A 536 -9.27 -13.09 -6.33
CA ALA A 536 -8.32 -12.36 -5.51
C ALA A 536 -8.71 -12.41 -4.03
N TRP A 537 -7.72 -12.76 -3.19
CA TRP A 537 -7.90 -13.00 -1.76
C TRP A 537 -6.89 -12.21 -0.94
N ARG A 538 -7.34 -11.64 0.17
CA ARG A 538 -6.49 -10.90 1.10
C ARG A 538 -6.28 -11.72 2.37
N PHE A 539 -5.03 -12.04 2.66
CA PHE A 539 -4.61 -12.71 3.89
C PHE A 539 -4.41 -11.67 4.99
N VAL A 540 -5.12 -11.82 6.09
CA VAL A 540 -5.00 -10.99 7.28
C VAL A 540 -4.57 -11.87 8.43
N ALA A 541 -3.42 -11.57 9.03
CA ALA A 541 -2.95 -12.33 10.20
C ALA A 541 -4.02 -12.31 11.29
N ALA A 542 -4.30 -13.47 11.86
CA ALA A 542 -5.35 -13.67 12.83
C ALA A 542 -4.78 -14.22 14.14
N SER A 543 -5.40 -13.82 15.25
CA SER A 543 -5.23 -14.51 16.53
C SER A 543 -6.09 -15.77 16.55
N LEU A 544 -5.65 -16.80 17.26
CA LEU A 544 -6.44 -18.04 17.36
C LEU A 544 -7.79 -17.78 18.03
N ILE A 545 -7.79 -16.98 19.08
CA ILE A 545 -8.97 -16.44 19.75
C ILE A 545 -8.85 -14.92 19.73
N ASP A 546 -9.93 -14.23 19.37
CA ASP A 546 -10.01 -12.79 19.44
C ASP A 546 -10.09 -12.32 20.90
N ASP A 547 -9.67 -11.10 21.19
CA ASP A 547 -9.84 -10.53 22.51
C ASP A 547 -11.34 -10.48 22.86
N GLY A 548 -11.71 -10.99 24.02
CA GLY A 548 -13.12 -11.08 24.41
C GLY A 548 -13.38 -11.80 25.72
N VAL A 549 -14.66 -11.84 26.13
CA VAL A 549 -15.12 -12.61 27.29
C VAL A 549 -15.70 -13.93 26.81
N TYR A 550 -15.18 -15.02 27.37
CA TYR A 550 -15.51 -16.37 26.98
C TYR A 550 -15.87 -17.24 28.19
N VAL A 551 -16.73 -18.22 27.97
CA VAL A 551 -16.77 -19.44 28.77
C VAL A 551 -15.77 -20.42 28.13
N VAL A 552 -14.75 -20.81 28.88
CA VAL A 552 -13.69 -21.71 28.42
C VAL A 552 -14.09 -23.14 28.77
N VAL A 553 -14.46 -23.92 27.74
CA VAL A 553 -15.05 -25.25 27.90
C VAL A 553 -14.00 -26.32 27.64
N ASN A 554 -13.81 -27.22 28.59
CA ASN A 554 -12.96 -28.41 28.42
C ASN A 554 -13.80 -29.52 27.79
N GLN A 555 -13.54 -29.83 26.52
CA GLN A 555 -14.27 -30.83 25.75
C GLN A 555 -13.95 -32.27 26.19
N SER A 556 -12.78 -32.49 26.79
CA SER A 556 -12.36 -33.83 27.27
C SER A 556 -13.03 -34.24 28.59
N SER A 557 -13.66 -33.30 29.32
CA SER A 557 -14.27 -33.55 30.63
C SER A 557 -15.80 -33.59 30.63
N GLY A 558 -16.43 -33.83 29.47
CA GLY A 558 -17.88 -33.79 29.33
C GLY A 558 -18.45 -32.37 29.35
N ASN A 559 -17.73 -31.43 28.73
CA ASN A 559 -18.07 -30.01 28.58
C ASN A 559 -18.18 -29.26 29.92
N ARG A 560 -17.33 -29.60 30.90
CA ARG A 560 -17.16 -28.74 32.09
C ARG A 560 -16.42 -27.47 31.71
N VAL A 561 -16.65 -26.41 32.47
CA VAL A 561 -16.08 -25.10 32.18
C VAL A 561 -15.03 -24.67 33.20
N LEU A 562 -14.10 -23.86 32.79
CA LEU A 562 -13.09 -23.23 33.65
C LEU A 562 -13.80 -22.30 34.67
N ASP A 563 -13.59 -22.52 35.96
CA ASP A 563 -14.37 -21.92 37.07
C ASP A 563 -13.44 -21.49 38.19
N VAL A 564 -13.68 -20.31 38.75
CA VAL A 564 -13.05 -19.88 40.00
C VAL A 564 -13.84 -20.48 41.18
N ALA A 565 -13.22 -21.36 41.94
CA ALA A 565 -13.84 -22.10 43.02
C ALA A 565 -14.58 -21.17 44.01
N GLY A 566 -15.89 -21.41 44.21
CA GLY A 566 -16.75 -20.60 45.07
C GLY A 566 -16.96 -19.17 44.63
N GLY A 567 -16.63 -18.80 43.39
CA GLY A 567 -16.69 -17.41 42.89
C GLY A 567 -15.84 -16.44 43.70
N SER A 568 -14.73 -16.90 44.23
CA SER A 568 -13.85 -16.13 45.14
C SER A 568 -13.20 -14.96 44.37
N SER A 569 -13.08 -13.80 45.00
CA SER A 569 -12.31 -12.65 44.52
C SER A 569 -10.88 -12.61 45.05
N SER A 570 -10.47 -13.56 45.90
CA SER A 570 -9.17 -13.57 46.58
C SER A 570 -8.06 -14.12 45.65
N ALA A 571 -6.86 -13.51 45.75
CA ALA A 571 -5.66 -14.09 45.16
C ALA A 571 -5.37 -15.48 45.80
N GLY A 572 -4.87 -16.43 44.98
CA GLY A 572 -4.63 -17.79 45.44
C GLY A 572 -5.86 -18.70 45.42
N ALA A 573 -7.04 -18.18 45.04
CA ALA A 573 -8.21 -19.04 44.91
C ALA A 573 -8.02 -20.03 43.77
N ARG A 574 -8.37 -21.31 44.07
CA ARG A 574 -8.21 -22.40 43.10
C ARG A 574 -9.08 -22.19 41.86
N VAL A 575 -8.53 -22.49 40.70
CA VAL A 575 -9.27 -22.62 39.44
C VAL A 575 -9.51 -24.11 39.18
N GLN A 576 -10.72 -24.45 38.77
CA GLN A 576 -11.22 -25.83 38.63
C GLN A 576 -12.05 -26.00 37.36
N LEU A 577 -12.46 -27.24 37.09
CA LEU A 577 -13.52 -27.54 36.13
C LEU A 577 -14.84 -27.77 36.88
N TYR A 578 -15.87 -27.06 36.46
CA TYR A 578 -17.20 -27.16 37.09
C TYR A 578 -18.29 -27.23 36.01
N THR A 579 -19.47 -27.73 36.41
CA THR A 579 -20.65 -27.74 35.54
C THR A 579 -21.03 -26.30 35.19
N ALA A 580 -21.35 -26.04 33.92
CA ALA A 580 -21.76 -24.71 33.47
C ALA A 580 -23.00 -24.23 34.25
N ASN A 581 -22.91 -23.06 34.90
CA ASN A 581 -23.99 -22.48 35.71
C ASN A 581 -24.23 -20.99 35.39
N GLY A 582 -23.50 -20.44 34.40
CA GLY A 582 -23.67 -19.08 33.87
C GLY A 582 -23.18 -17.95 34.78
N THR A 583 -22.53 -18.25 35.90
CA THR A 583 -22.04 -17.25 36.87
C THR A 583 -20.80 -16.53 36.33
N ASN A 584 -20.45 -15.38 36.90
CA ASN A 584 -19.25 -14.64 36.56
C ASN A 584 -17.96 -15.38 36.94
N ALA A 585 -18.01 -16.39 37.84
CA ALA A 585 -16.88 -17.26 38.13
C ALA A 585 -16.41 -18.12 36.91
N GLN A 586 -17.29 -18.29 35.94
CA GLN A 586 -17.06 -19.10 34.74
C GLN A 586 -16.76 -18.28 33.46
N LYS A 587 -16.70 -16.97 33.60
CA LYS A 587 -16.37 -16.06 32.49
C LYS A 587 -14.94 -15.60 32.62
N TRP A 588 -14.24 -15.62 31.47
CA TRP A 588 -12.84 -15.28 31.39
C TRP A 588 -12.61 -14.23 30.30
N TYR A 589 -11.97 -13.14 30.64
CA TYR A 589 -11.47 -12.19 29.66
C TYR A 589 -10.17 -12.75 29.06
N VAL A 590 -10.19 -13.06 27.78
CA VAL A 590 -9.05 -13.61 27.01
C VAL A 590 -8.48 -12.47 26.20
N ARG A 591 -7.17 -12.25 26.32
CA ARG A 591 -6.46 -11.21 25.59
C ARG A 591 -5.20 -11.76 24.94
N SER A 592 -5.03 -11.48 23.65
CA SER A 592 -3.80 -11.77 22.92
C SER A 592 -2.66 -10.86 23.39
N LEU A 593 -1.51 -11.46 23.65
CA LEU A 593 -0.26 -10.77 24.00
C LEU A 593 0.75 -10.77 22.85
N GLY A 594 0.34 -11.29 21.67
CA GLY A 594 1.20 -11.52 20.51
C GLY A 594 1.92 -12.86 20.56
N ASN A 595 2.46 -13.29 19.41
CA ASN A 595 3.23 -14.52 19.25
C ASN A 595 2.56 -15.79 19.81
N GLY A 596 1.23 -15.89 19.67
CA GLY A 596 0.43 -17.04 20.18
C GLY A 596 0.25 -17.09 21.69
N ALA A 597 0.73 -16.07 22.41
CA ALA A 597 0.55 -15.94 23.86
C ALA A 597 -0.73 -15.19 24.20
N TYR A 598 -1.37 -15.59 25.30
CA TYR A 598 -2.61 -15.00 25.82
C TYR A 598 -2.56 -14.85 27.35
N SER A 599 -3.34 -13.90 27.86
CA SER A 599 -3.75 -13.86 29.25
C SER A 599 -5.21 -14.26 29.37
N LEU A 600 -5.54 -15.04 30.41
CA LEU A 600 -6.91 -15.39 30.78
C LEU A 600 -7.19 -14.74 32.14
N THR A 601 -8.09 -13.77 32.18
CA THR A 601 -8.40 -13.02 33.42
C THR A 601 -9.84 -13.37 33.86
N ALA A 602 -9.98 -13.82 35.09
CA ALA A 602 -11.29 -14.18 35.65
C ALA A 602 -12.21 -12.96 35.74
N PHE A 603 -13.38 -13.02 35.16
CA PHE A 603 -14.34 -11.92 35.14
C PHE A 603 -14.85 -11.54 36.51
N VAL A 604 -14.94 -12.53 37.42
CA VAL A 604 -15.43 -12.33 38.80
C VAL A 604 -14.51 -11.52 39.69
N SER A 605 -13.18 -11.54 39.39
CA SER A 605 -12.16 -11.00 40.29
C SER A 605 -11.16 -10.03 39.64
N GLY A 606 -11.08 -10.01 38.28
CA GLY A 606 -10.04 -9.29 37.57
C GLY A 606 -8.65 -9.92 37.68
N LYS A 607 -8.51 -11.13 38.24
CA LYS A 607 -7.23 -11.81 38.45
C LYS A 607 -6.90 -12.78 37.33
N ALA A 608 -5.61 -12.92 37.03
CA ALA A 608 -5.15 -13.79 35.95
C ALA A 608 -5.14 -15.27 36.37
N LEU A 609 -5.42 -16.17 35.41
CA LEU A 609 -5.12 -17.59 35.54
C LEU A 609 -3.60 -17.77 35.70
N ASP A 610 -3.18 -18.41 36.78
CA ASP A 610 -1.82 -18.42 37.27
C ASP A 610 -1.37 -19.80 37.72
N VAL A 611 -0.09 -20.11 37.54
CA VAL A 611 0.54 -21.31 38.07
C VAL A 611 1.26 -20.94 39.37
N PRO A 612 0.81 -21.45 40.53
CA PRO A 612 1.39 -21.09 41.83
C PRO A 612 2.90 -21.21 41.88
N SER A 613 3.60 -20.15 42.32
CA SER A 613 5.06 -20.12 42.45
C SER A 613 5.82 -20.45 41.15
N ALA A 614 5.19 -20.29 39.99
CA ALA A 614 5.74 -20.67 38.69
C ALA A 614 6.19 -22.15 38.61
N ASN A 615 5.47 -23.04 39.29
CA ASN A 615 5.80 -24.46 39.37
C ASN A 615 5.52 -25.21 38.06
N ALA A 616 6.51 -25.28 37.16
CA ALA A 616 6.45 -26.00 35.87
C ALA A 616 6.68 -27.52 36.10
N SER A 617 5.78 -28.18 36.78
CA SER A 617 5.87 -29.64 36.98
C SER A 617 4.55 -30.34 36.62
N ASN A 618 4.64 -31.61 36.29
CA ASN A 618 3.49 -32.45 36.04
C ASN A 618 2.65 -32.59 37.31
N GLY A 619 1.33 -32.33 37.21
CA GLY A 619 0.40 -32.30 38.33
C GLY A 619 0.32 -30.95 39.06
N ALA A 620 1.05 -29.92 38.67
CA ALA A 620 0.98 -28.59 39.27
C ALA A 620 -0.44 -28.02 39.12
N SER A 621 -1.07 -27.57 40.22
CA SER A 621 -2.40 -26.96 40.24
C SER A 621 -2.38 -25.56 39.63
N VAL A 622 -3.55 -25.01 39.31
CA VAL A 622 -3.71 -23.63 38.84
C VAL A 622 -4.62 -22.85 39.79
N GLN A 623 -4.39 -21.54 39.85
CA GLN A 623 -5.07 -20.60 40.71
C GLN A 623 -5.41 -19.31 39.94
N GLN A 624 -6.06 -18.38 40.59
CA GLN A 624 -6.09 -16.99 40.13
C GLN A 624 -5.13 -16.13 40.97
N TRP A 625 -4.41 -15.20 40.35
CA TRP A 625 -3.51 -14.27 41.02
C TRP A 625 -3.48 -12.91 40.38
N ASP A 626 -3.07 -11.88 41.15
CA ASP A 626 -2.94 -10.54 40.57
C ASP A 626 -1.94 -10.55 39.37
N TRP A 627 -2.29 -9.86 38.29
CA TRP A 627 -1.47 -9.85 37.08
C TRP A 627 -0.10 -9.25 37.36
N ASN A 628 0.96 -9.99 37.11
CA ASN A 628 2.35 -9.58 37.26
C ASN A 628 3.18 -9.75 35.98
N GLY A 629 2.56 -10.22 34.89
CA GLY A 629 3.20 -10.36 33.59
C GLY A 629 4.23 -11.49 33.46
N SER A 630 4.38 -12.34 34.49
CA SER A 630 5.32 -13.50 34.46
C SER A 630 4.85 -14.59 33.49
N GLY A 631 5.74 -15.54 33.17
CA GLY A 631 5.43 -16.74 32.39
C GLY A 631 4.34 -17.62 33.02
N ALA A 632 4.18 -17.55 34.36
CA ALA A 632 3.14 -18.30 35.07
C ALA A 632 1.70 -17.84 34.73
N GLN A 633 1.54 -16.64 34.20
CA GLN A 633 0.26 -16.04 33.84
C GLN A 633 0.05 -15.88 32.34
N LYS A 634 0.98 -16.36 31.54
CA LYS A 634 0.92 -16.36 30.09
C LYS A 634 0.68 -17.76 29.57
N TRP A 635 -0.26 -17.85 28.63
CA TRP A 635 -0.71 -19.12 28.09
C TRP A 635 -0.58 -19.15 26.58
N LEU A 636 0.03 -20.20 26.05
CA LEU A 636 0.09 -20.44 24.61
C LEU A 636 -1.16 -21.20 24.18
N LEU A 637 -1.93 -20.62 23.27
CA LEU A 637 -3.01 -21.32 22.61
C LEU A 637 -2.50 -21.93 21.32
N ARG A 638 -2.72 -23.22 21.11
CA ARG A 638 -2.30 -23.95 19.90
C ARG A 638 -3.48 -24.72 19.34
N LEU A 639 -3.50 -24.93 18.02
CA LEU A 639 -4.45 -25.86 17.42
C LEU A 639 -4.12 -27.27 17.87
N ALA A 640 -5.12 -27.98 18.37
CA ALA A 640 -5.01 -29.40 18.74
C ALA A 640 -5.14 -30.26 17.48
N ASP A 641 -4.51 -31.45 17.49
CA ASP A 641 -4.70 -32.43 16.45
C ASP A 641 -6.18 -32.86 16.38
N GLY A 642 -6.77 -32.78 15.18
CA GLY A 642 -8.20 -33.03 15.00
C GLY A 642 -9.12 -31.82 15.21
N GLY A 643 -8.55 -30.62 15.41
CA GLY A 643 -9.24 -29.34 15.60
C GLY A 643 -9.64 -29.07 17.05
N GLY A 644 -9.84 -27.79 17.37
CA GLY A 644 -10.01 -27.31 18.74
C GLY A 644 -8.73 -26.64 19.22
N ILE A 645 -8.68 -26.26 20.49
CA ILE A 645 -7.59 -25.49 21.08
C ILE A 645 -7.00 -26.26 22.25
N ALA A 646 -5.68 -26.35 22.28
CA ALA A 646 -4.91 -26.77 23.44
C ALA A 646 -4.34 -25.55 24.14
N ILE A 647 -4.36 -25.53 25.49
CA ILE A 647 -3.86 -24.44 26.33
C ILE A 647 -2.58 -24.91 27.01
N TYR A 648 -1.44 -24.24 26.74
CA TYR A 648 -0.15 -24.56 27.35
C TYR A 648 0.32 -23.39 28.22
N SER A 649 0.94 -23.70 29.35
CA SER A 649 1.65 -22.69 30.14
C SER A 649 2.89 -22.20 29.37
N MET A 650 3.22 -20.92 29.41
CA MET A 650 4.50 -20.41 28.88
C MET A 650 5.72 -20.77 29.76
N LEU A 651 5.51 -21.35 30.91
CA LEU A 651 6.60 -21.93 31.69
C LEU A 651 7.20 -23.13 30.94
N ALA A 652 8.50 -23.34 31.09
CA ALA A 652 9.26 -24.43 30.44
C ALA A 652 8.96 -24.53 28.92
N ASP A 653 9.01 -23.38 28.24
CA ASP A 653 8.86 -23.24 26.78
C ASP A 653 7.55 -23.84 26.20
N GLY A 654 6.48 -23.84 27.03
CA GLY A 654 5.20 -24.38 26.59
C GLY A 654 5.14 -25.91 26.52
N SER A 655 5.88 -26.61 27.36
CA SER A 655 5.91 -28.08 27.44
C SER A 655 4.75 -28.67 28.26
N PHE A 656 4.06 -27.84 29.08
CA PHE A 656 2.99 -28.31 29.96
C PHE A 656 1.64 -27.76 29.49
N ALA A 657 0.72 -28.68 29.20
CA ALA A 657 -0.66 -28.35 28.85
C ALA A 657 -1.56 -28.22 30.10
N LEU A 658 -2.56 -27.35 30.04
CA LEU A 658 -3.63 -27.30 31.01
C LEU A 658 -4.59 -28.48 30.76
N MET A 659 -4.73 -29.38 31.70
CA MET A 659 -5.42 -30.66 31.56
C MET A 659 -6.37 -30.94 32.73
N ASN A 660 -7.41 -31.72 32.47
CA ASN A 660 -8.19 -32.39 33.48
C ASN A 660 -7.51 -33.70 33.92
N SER A 661 -7.39 -33.91 35.20
CA SER A 661 -6.87 -35.13 35.79
C SER A 661 -7.73 -35.58 36.98
N ASP A 662 -7.47 -36.75 37.57
CA ASP A 662 -8.14 -37.24 38.79
C ASP A 662 -7.93 -36.29 39.97
N ASN A 663 -6.90 -35.49 39.94
CA ASN A 663 -6.58 -34.46 40.95
C ASN A 663 -7.19 -33.09 40.63
N GLY A 664 -7.99 -32.98 39.59
CA GLY A 664 -8.61 -31.77 39.08
C GLY A 664 -7.85 -31.11 37.95
N LEU A 665 -7.99 -29.78 37.79
CA LEU A 665 -7.32 -29.03 36.74
C LEU A 665 -5.84 -28.78 37.09
N VAL A 666 -4.93 -29.28 36.26
CA VAL A 666 -3.48 -29.30 36.49
C VAL A 666 -2.68 -29.05 35.20
N LEU A 667 -1.40 -28.77 35.37
CA LEU A 667 -0.43 -28.86 34.27
C LEU A 667 -0.03 -30.29 34.01
N GLY A 668 0.08 -30.72 32.76
CA GLY A 668 0.53 -32.04 32.35
C GLY A 668 1.36 -32.06 31.10
N ASN A 669 2.30 -33.00 30.97
CA ASN A 669 3.21 -33.13 29.81
C ASN A 669 2.94 -34.41 28.96
N GLY A 670 1.88 -35.15 29.26
CA GLY A 670 1.52 -36.42 28.56
C GLY A 670 0.49 -36.29 27.45
N GLY A 671 0.23 -35.06 26.98
CA GLY A 671 -0.83 -34.77 25.98
C GLY A 671 -1.45 -33.41 26.23
N SER A 672 -2.57 -33.13 25.59
CA SER A 672 -3.35 -31.92 25.82
C SER A 672 -4.85 -32.22 25.75
N ASP A 673 -5.63 -31.53 26.62
CA ASP A 673 -7.07 -31.49 26.47
C ASP A 673 -7.45 -30.58 25.30
N SER A 674 -8.61 -30.83 24.73
CA SER A 674 -9.24 -29.96 23.75
C SER A 674 -10.18 -28.97 24.44
N TRP A 675 -10.06 -27.72 24.09
CA TRP A 675 -10.84 -26.64 24.67
C TRP A 675 -11.60 -25.87 23.57
N SER A 676 -12.80 -25.38 23.90
CA SER A 676 -13.50 -24.36 23.13
C SER A 676 -13.67 -23.09 23.95
N PHE A 677 -13.75 -21.97 23.23
CA PHE A 677 -13.95 -20.66 23.78
C PHE A 677 -15.29 -20.15 23.27
N ASP A 678 -16.31 -20.32 24.09
CA ASP A 678 -17.69 -19.98 23.72
C ASP A 678 -17.93 -18.52 24.08
N THR A 679 -18.27 -17.71 23.08
CA THR A 679 -18.57 -16.29 23.29
C THR A 679 -19.78 -16.16 24.23
N THR A 680 -19.62 -15.38 25.27
CA THR A 680 -20.78 -14.99 26.11
C THR A 680 -21.29 -13.65 25.59
N ILE A 681 -22.60 -13.51 25.41
CA ILE A 681 -23.21 -12.21 25.20
C ILE A 681 -23.14 -11.49 26.56
N VAL A 682 -22.06 -10.71 26.74
CA VAL A 682 -21.99 -9.74 27.85
C VAL A 682 -22.28 -8.39 27.19
N SER A 683 -23.33 -7.73 27.65
CA SER A 683 -23.60 -6.34 27.31
C SER A 683 -22.46 -5.47 27.84
N GLU A 684 -22.25 -4.30 27.25
CA GLU A 684 -21.36 -3.26 27.76
C GLU A 684 -21.55 -3.07 29.27
N GLN A 685 -20.48 -2.72 29.99
CA GLN A 685 -20.57 -2.58 31.44
C GLN A 685 -21.58 -1.52 31.83
N PRO A 686 -22.64 -1.86 32.65
CA PRO A 686 -23.53 -0.85 33.22
C PRO A 686 -22.79 0.01 34.24
N TYR A 687 -23.27 1.26 34.47
CA TYR A 687 -22.68 2.15 35.46
C TYR A 687 -22.72 1.59 36.87
N ALA A 688 -23.74 0.80 37.17
CA ALA A 688 -23.90 0.16 38.50
C ALA A 688 -22.70 -0.77 38.83
N ASP A 689 -22.09 -1.38 37.82
CA ASP A 689 -20.96 -2.31 37.98
C ASP A 689 -19.59 -1.61 37.88
N ALA A 690 -19.56 -0.28 37.73
CA ALA A 690 -18.34 0.49 37.70
C ALA A 690 -17.66 0.51 39.07
N ASN A 691 -16.33 0.33 39.08
CA ASN A 691 -15.53 0.45 40.31
C ASN A 691 -15.32 1.93 40.69
N GLY A 692 -14.67 2.15 41.84
CA GLY A 692 -14.45 3.51 42.38
C GLY A 692 -13.62 4.42 41.46
N ALA A 693 -12.62 3.88 40.74
CA ALA A 693 -11.80 4.64 39.81
C ALA A 693 -12.59 5.05 38.56
N GLN A 694 -13.39 4.14 38.04
CA GLN A 694 -14.28 4.37 36.89
C GLN A 694 -15.36 5.41 37.20
N ARG A 695 -16.02 5.30 38.35
CA ARG A 695 -17.02 6.28 38.82
C ARG A 695 -16.40 7.66 38.98
N ARG A 696 -15.24 7.74 39.65
CA ARG A 696 -14.52 9.01 39.81
C ARG A 696 -14.19 9.65 38.45
N LEU A 697 -13.78 8.87 37.45
CA LEU A 697 -13.50 9.40 36.11
C LEU A 697 -14.78 9.98 35.49
N VAL A 698 -15.91 9.30 35.61
CA VAL A 698 -17.23 9.79 35.13
C VAL A 698 -17.63 11.09 35.82
N ASP A 699 -17.48 11.19 37.12
CA ASP A 699 -17.77 12.42 37.88
C ASP A 699 -16.90 13.59 37.43
N ILE A 700 -15.63 13.33 37.18
CA ILE A 700 -14.68 14.31 36.64
C ILE A 700 -15.09 14.70 35.21
N ALA A 701 -15.51 13.76 34.35
CA ALA A 701 -15.95 14.07 32.99
C ALA A 701 -17.16 15.02 32.98
N TYR A 702 -18.15 14.80 33.90
CA TYR A 702 -19.28 15.71 34.02
C TYR A 702 -18.89 17.10 34.52
N SER A 703 -17.85 17.22 35.36
CA SER A 703 -17.41 18.47 35.96
C SER A 703 -16.35 19.21 35.18
N THR A 704 -15.72 18.58 34.20
CA THR A 704 -14.65 19.19 33.37
C THR A 704 -15.24 20.14 32.31
N PRO A 705 -14.93 21.45 32.35
CA PRO A 705 -15.47 22.40 31.39
C PRO A 705 -14.98 22.12 29.98
N THR A 706 -15.78 22.55 29.00
CA THR A 706 -15.37 22.48 27.58
C THR A 706 -14.19 23.41 27.30
N PRO A 707 -13.14 22.97 26.59
CA PRO A 707 -12.10 23.87 26.08
C PRO A 707 -12.52 24.61 24.80
N GLY A 708 -13.69 24.29 24.24
CA GLY A 708 -14.21 24.86 22.99
C GLY A 708 -14.63 23.82 21.96
N ALA A 709 -15.15 24.28 20.83
CA ALA A 709 -15.52 23.43 19.71
C ALA A 709 -14.27 22.86 19.01
N ASN A 710 -14.41 21.67 18.41
CA ASN A 710 -13.35 20.94 17.70
C ASN A 710 -12.13 20.54 18.58
N LEU A 711 -12.28 20.55 19.88
CA LEU A 711 -11.25 20.17 20.86
C LEU A 711 -11.68 18.93 21.68
N CYS A 712 -12.22 17.91 20.99
CA CYS A 712 -12.71 16.71 21.65
C CYS A 712 -11.57 15.92 22.33
N SER A 713 -10.43 15.70 21.68
CA SER A 713 -9.27 15.00 22.23
C SER A 713 -8.59 15.79 23.36
N ALA A 714 -8.53 17.11 23.25
CA ALA A 714 -8.02 17.98 24.31
C ALA A 714 -8.89 17.86 25.57
N TRP A 715 -10.23 17.86 25.43
CA TRP A 715 -11.12 17.67 26.55
C TRP A 715 -10.97 16.30 27.22
N ILE A 716 -10.84 15.21 26.42
CA ILE A 716 -10.53 13.89 26.95
C ILE A 716 -9.25 13.92 27.78
N SER A 717 -8.18 14.52 27.26
CA SER A 717 -6.91 14.65 27.98
C SER A 717 -7.05 15.46 29.28
N MET A 718 -7.87 16.50 29.30
CA MET A 718 -8.19 17.27 30.52
C MET A 718 -8.89 16.41 31.58
N VAL A 719 -9.89 15.62 31.18
CA VAL A 719 -10.63 14.72 32.07
C VAL A 719 -9.69 13.69 32.70
N PHE A 720 -8.91 13.00 31.87
CA PHE A 720 -7.98 11.97 32.36
C PHE A 720 -6.84 12.54 33.20
N ASN A 721 -6.33 13.73 32.85
CA ASN A 721 -5.33 14.40 33.66
C ASN A 721 -5.87 14.82 35.03
N ALA A 722 -7.09 15.35 35.10
CA ALA A 722 -7.75 15.69 36.37
C ALA A 722 -8.03 14.44 37.22
N ALA A 723 -8.22 13.29 36.60
CA ALA A 723 -8.33 12.00 37.26
C ALA A 723 -6.99 11.42 37.75
N GLY A 724 -5.86 12.03 37.37
CA GLY A 724 -4.51 11.61 37.78
C GLY A 724 -3.82 10.66 36.78
N TYR A 725 -4.39 10.47 35.56
CA TYR A 725 -3.86 9.56 34.54
C TYR A 725 -2.98 10.27 33.50
N GLY A 726 -2.75 11.58 33.65
CA GLY A 726 -1.87 12.39 32.78
C GLY A 726 -2.48 12.73 31.43
N TYR A 727 -1.77 13.58 30.68
CA TYR A 727 -2.14 14.01 29.34
C TYR A 727 -1.68 13.01 28.26
N ALA A 728 -2.51 12.81 27.20
CA ALA A 728 -2.08 12.31 25.90
C ALA A 728 -2.05 13.49 24.90
N TYR A 729 -1.06 13.50 24.05
CA TYR A 729 -0.96 14.45 22.96
C TYR A 729 -1.54 13.86 21.68
N GLY A 730 -2.08 14.70 20.81
CA GLY A 730 -2.61 14.33 19.52
C GLY A 730 -4.12 14.52 19.39
N ASP A 731 -4.60 14.28 18.19
CA ASP A 731 -6.00 14.37 17.82
C ASP A 731 -6.79 13.11 18.21
N ALA A 732 -8.11 13.10 17.99
CA ALA A 732 -8.93 11.91 18.18
C ALA A 732 -8.48 10.77 17.25
N CYS A 733 -7.98 11.08 16.07
CA CYS A 733 -7.36 10.13 15.15
C CYS A 733 -6.13 9.45 15.76
N ASP A 734 -5.23 10.22 16.38
CA ASP A 734 -4.03 9.68 17.02
C ASP A 734 -4.38 8.79 18.23
N MET A 735 -5.36 9.20 19.03
CA MET A 735 -5.86 8.42 20.17
C MET A 735 -6.56 7.14 19.71
N PHE A 736 -7.29 7.19 18.60
CA PHE A 736 -7.91 6.00 18.00
C PHE A 736 -6.85 4.95 17.67
N TRP A 737 -5.84 5.33 16.90
CA TRP A 737 -4.80 4.39 16.49
C TRP A 737 -3.90 3.90 17.62
N SER A 738 -3.73 4.73 18.66
CA SER A 738 -2.84 4.40 19.78
C SER A 738 -3.51 3.57 20.87
N TYR A 739 -4.84 3.71 21.07
CA TYR A 739 -5.51 3.21 22.28
C TYR A 739 -6.79 2.42 22.01
N CYS A 740 -7.43 2.56 20.83
CA CYS A 740 -8.70 1.91 20.55
C CYS A 740 -8.47 0.72 19.59
N HIS A 741 -8.64 -0.49 20.12
CA HIS A 741 -8.33 -1.72 19.37
C HIS A 741 -9.47 -2.75 19.41
N ASP A 742 -10.59 -2.44 20.10
CA ASP A 742 -11.68 -3.36 20.31
C ASP A 742 -12.98 -2.81 19.72
N SER A 743 -13.77 -3.67 19.09
CA SER A 743 -15.12 -3.36 18.57
C SER A 743 -16.21 -4.20 19.25
N ASN A 744 -15.83 -5.14 20.13
CA ASN A 744 -16.78 -5.99 20.83
C ASN A 744 -17.39 -5.23 22.03
N ARG A 745 -18.69 -4.98 21.99
CA ARG A 745 -19.44 -4.30 23.04
C ARG A 745 -19.30 -4.94 24.43
N ALA A 746 -19.13 -6.25 24.48
CA ALA A 746 -18.90 -6.98 25.72
C ALA A 746 -17.63 -6.51 26.46
N ASN A 747 -16.69 -5.97 25.76
CA ASN A 747 -15.40 -5.50 26.31
C ASN A 747 -15.42 -4.01 26.66
N LEU A 748 -16.50 -3.29 26.30
CA LEU A 748 -16.61 -1.86 26.56
C LEU A 748 -16.90 -1.64 28.06
N LYS A 749 -15.94 -1.01 28.73
CA LYS A 749 -15.98 -0.73 30.18
C LYS A 749 -16.17 0.76 30.44
N VAL A 750 -16.81 1.09 31.54
CA VAL A 750 -16.95 2.47 32.01
C VAL A 750 -15.54 3.09 32.14
N GLY A 751 -15.36 4.27 31.55
CA GLY A 751 -14.10 4.97 31.51
C GLY A 751 -13.21 4.66 30.28
N MET A 752 -13.59 3.71 29.41
CA MET A 752 -12.92 3.55 28.12
C MET A 752 -13.26 4.71 27.19
N ILE A 753 -12.30 5.08 26.36
CA ILE A 753 -12.55 6.00 25.25
C ILE A 753 -13.16 5.23 24.07
N VAL A 754 -14.10 5.88 23.38
CA VAL A 754 -14.74 5.42 22.15
C VAL A 754 -14.38 6.43 21.06
N ALA A 755 -13.77 6.00 19.97
CA ALA A 755 -13.24 6.92 18.96
C ALA A 755 -13.45 6.44 17.53
N VAL A 756 -13.40 7.40 16.59
CA VAL A 756 -13.25 7.19 15.14
C VAL A 756 -12.10 8.05 14.63
N PRO A 757 -11.27 7.56 13.70
CA PRO A 757 -10.16 8.35 13.18
C PRO A 757 -10.61 9.40 12.16
N SER A 758 -11.82 9.24 11.59
CA SER A 758 -12.45 10.20 10.69
C SER A 758 -13.95 9.98 10.61
N HIS A 759 -14.69 11.02 10.19
CA HIS A 759 -16.12 10.96 9.84
C HIS A 759 -16.49 12.03 8.80
N SER A 760 -17.57 11.82 8.06
CA SER A 760 -17.93 12.64 6.88
C SER A 760 -18.67 13.96 7.16
N HIS A 761 -19.00 14.28 8.42
CA HIS A 761 -19.93 15.37 8.74
C HIS A 761 -19.35 16.77 8.59
N ASN A 762 -18.04 16.95 8.71
CA ASN A 762 -17.37 18.23 8.52
C ASN A 762 -15.89 18.04 8.23
N TRP A 763 -15.22 19.12 7.81
CA TRP A 763 -13.82 19.11 7.46
C TRP A 763 -12.91 18.69 8.64
N ALA A 764 -13.16 19.16 9.85
CA ALA A 764 -12.39 18.77 11.04
C ALA A 764 -12.52 17.29 11.33
N GLY A 765 -13.74 16.76 11.29
CA GLY A 765 -14.02 15.34 11.51
C GLY A 765 -13.44 14.42 10.44
N SER A 766 -13.39 14.87 9.19
CA SER A 766 -12.75 14.08 8.11
C SER A 766 -11.23 13.97 8.26
N ARG A 767 -10.61 14.88 9.00
CA ARG A 767 -9.16 14.95 9.19
C ARG A 767 -8.69 14.42 10.55
N TRP A 768 -9.41 14.74 11.62
CA TRP A 768 -8.96 14.47 12.99
C TRP A 768 -9.87 13.52 13.78
N GLY A 769 -10.98 13.10 13.18
CA GLY A 769 -11.91 12.17 13.81
C GLY A 769 -12.73 12.77 14.96
N HIS A 770 -13.28 11.88 15.81
CA HIS A 770 -14.02 12.25 17.01
C HIS A 770 -13.84 11.21 18.12
N ILE A 771 -14.00 11.64 19.39
CA ILE A 771 -13.74 10.80 20.56
C ILE A 771 -14.67 11.16 21.72
N ALA A 772 -15.06 10.14 22.49
CA ALA A 772 -15.92 10.24 23.68
C ALA A 772 -15.41 9.29 24.79
N ILE A 773 -15.98 9.38 25.99
CA ILE A 773 -15.77 8.43 27.08
C ILE A 773 -17.08 7.65 27.32
N TYR A 774 -16.97 6.32 27.37
CA TYR A 774 -18.13 5.48 27.78
C TYR A 774 -18.37 5.62 29.29
N ILE A 775 -19.61 5.99 29.66
CA ILE A 775 -20.01 6.30 31.03
C ILE A 775 -20.98 5.26 31.65
N GLY A 776 -21.18 4.14 30.93
CA GLY A 776 -22.14 3.11 31.38
C GLY A 776 -23.51 3.26 30.75
N ASP A 777 -24.37 2.26 30.97
CA ASP A 777 -25.80 2.23 30.59
C ASP A 777 -26.06 2.61 29.13
N GLY A 778 -25.17 2.18 28.23
CA GLY A 778 -25.26 2.49 26.80
C GLY A 778 -25.10 3.97 26.45
N LYS A 779 -24.32 4.73 27.23
CA LYS A 779 -24.12 6.17 27.05
C LYS A 779 -22.64 6.54 26.95
N VAL A 780 -22.37 7.57 26.19
CA VAL A 780 -21.04 8.22 26.09
C VAL A 780 -21.16 9.70 26.44
N ILE A 781 -20.07 10.27 26.97
CA ILE A 781 -19.91 11.71 27.19
C ILE A 781 -18.83 12.26 26.30
N GLU A 782 -19.09 13.37 25.65
CA GLU A 782 -18.24 13.94 24.59
C GLU A 782 -18.16 15.47 24.68
N ASN A 783 -17.16 16.08 24.02
CA ASN A 783 -17.10 17.53 23.81
C ASN A 783 -17.40 17.88 22.34
N ILE A 784 -18.49 18.56 22.09
CA ILE A 784 -18.91 19.11 20.78
C ILE A 784 -18.95 20.65 20.78
N GLY A 785 -18.05 21.31 21.56
CA GLY A 785 -18.14 22.73 21.91
C GLY A 785 -18.95 22.98 23.20
N ARG A 786 -19.57 21.95 23.71
CA ARG A 786 -20.17 21.80 25.01
C ARG A 786 -20.04 20.34 25.45
N VAL A 787 -19.99 20.09 26.70
CA VAL A 787 -20.09 18.71 27.25
C VAL A 787 -21.49 18.18 26.94
N ASN A 788 -21.53 17.02 26.29
CA ASN A 788 -22.76 16.42 25.79
C ASN A 788 -22.79 14.92 26.14
N VAL A 789 -23.95 14.43 26.55
CA VAL A 789 -24.19 13.00 26.75
C VAL A 789 -25.11 12.50 25.65
N ARG A 790 -24.70 11.40 25.01
CA ARG A 790 -25.42 10.78 23.90
C ARG A 790 -25.56 9.28 24.13
N GLY A 791 -26.58 8.67 23.57
CA GLY A 791 -26.67 7.21 23.48
C GLY A 791 -25.49 6.64 22.67
N LEU A 792 -24.89 5.55 23.14
CA LEU A 792 -23.75 4.90 22.44
C LEU A 792 -24.12 4.48 21.00
N ASN A 793 -25.33 3.93 20.80
CA ASN A 793 -25.81 3.56 19.48
C ASN A 793 -25.92 4.77 18.52
N ASP A 794 -26.48 5.88 19.06
CA ASP A 794 -26.62 7.13 18.29
C ASP A 794 -25.25 7.72 17.95
N TRP A 795 -24.28 7.60 18.88
CA TRP A 795 -22.90 8.05 18.65
C TRP A 795 -22.20 7.22 17.60
N VAL A 796 -22.29 5.89 17.69
CA VAL A 796 -21.68 4.92 16.75
C VAL A 796 -22.26 5.11 15.34
N ASN A 797 -23.58 5.23 15.21
CA ASN A 797 -24.25 5.43 13.93
C ASN A 797 -23.91 6.81 13.31
N TYR A 798 -23.81 7.85 14.14
CA TYR A 798 -23.50 9.19 13.67
C TYR A 798 -22.05 9.33 13.23
N TYR A 799 -21.06 8.92 14.02
CA TYR A 799 -19.66 9.12 13.72
C TYR A 799 -19.01 7.96 12.91
N GLY A 800 -19.59 6.79 12.90
CA GLY A 800 -19.08 5.60 12.18
C GLY A 800 -19.27 5.63 10.67
N THR A 801 -19.24 6.81 10.03
CA THR A 801 -19.54 6.98 8.59
C THR A 801 -18.38 6.59 7.66
N THR A 802 -17.15 6.63 8.15
CA THR A 802 -15.93 6.33 7.37
C THR A 802 -15.12 5.18 7.95
N TYR A 803 -15.19 5.01 9.26
CA TYR A 803 -14.51 3.94 9.99
C TYR A 803 -15.44 3.36 11.06
N THR A 804 -15.31 2.05 11.32
CA THR A 804 -15.96 1.42 12.46
C THR A 804 -15.42 2.03 13.74
N PRO A 805 -16.29 2.55 14.65
CA PRO A 805 -15.87 3.00 15.97
C PRO A 805 -15.23 1.88 16.77
N LEU A 806 -14.10 2.18 17.40
CA LEU A 806 -13.40 1.29 18.30
C LEU A 806 -13.29 1.93 19.69
N TRP A 807 -13.00 1.10 20.68
CA TRP A 807 -12.80 1.54 22.06
C TRP A 807 -11.56 0.91 22.68
N GLY A 808 -11.11 1.52 23.77
CA GLY A 808 -9.96 1.06 24.51
C GLY A 808 -9.65 1.95 25.72
N TRP A 809 -8.65 1.56 26.48
CA TRP A 809 -8.22 2.30 27.63
C TRP A 809 -7.31 3.47 27.24
N TYR A 810 -7.65 4.66 27.70
CA TYR A 810 -6.81 5.85 27.52
C TYR A 810 -5.38 5.60 27.99
N ARG A 811 -4.38 5.84 27.13
CA ARG A 811 -2.96 5.55 27.34
C ARG A 811 -2.68 4.09 27.75
N ASN A 812 -3.57 3.17 27.39
CA ASN A 812 -3.55 1.75 27.79
C ASN A 812 -3.57 1.52 29.33
N ILE A 813 -4.12 2.48 30.08
CA ILE A 813 -4.27 2.39 31.55
C ILE A 813 -5.66 1.83 31.86
N ALA A 814 -5.72 0.56 32.25
CA ALA A 814 -6.97 -0.09 32.65
C ALA A 814 -7.44 0.44 34.02
N LEU A 815 -8.73 0.78 34.07
CA LEU A 815 -9.38 1.24 35.31
C LEU A 815 -10.20 0.12 36.02
N CYS A 816 -9.89 -1.14 35.75
CA CYS A 816 -10.56 -2.33 36.29
C CYS A 816 -9.70 -3.07 37.31
#